data_d181932e982c3d34db457a109c08c9c3
#
_entry.id   d181932e982c3d34db457a109c08c9c3
#
_cell.length_a   1.000
_cell.length_b   1.000
_cell.length_c   1.000
_cell.angle_alpha   90.00
_cell.angle_beta   90.00
_cell.angle_gamma   90.00
#
_symmetry.space_group_name_H-M   'P 1'
#
loop_
_entity.id
_entity.type
_entity.pdbx_description
1 polymer ?
#
loop_
_entity_poly.entity_id
_entity_poly.type
_entity_poly.pdbx_seq_one_letter_code
_entity_poly.pdbx_strand_id
1 'polypeptide(L)'
;MNGKKINYQLLLRRICLIVLDIFLIIISSAMALATRFEFDFGQIPEEFIGVIRDYGVLMILVTLLCFAIFRIYSSLWEYAGQEETFKIAGAVAFSSLCEIAIVVGVGRHLPRSYYVLRTLYLTILVGSSRFFYRLVRLRYRKRQHYSIKKKKRIMLVGAGEAGRSLIQEIQNSRYLDQKICCVIDDNNRKIGRYILGIRVVGNRYAIKKNVERYGIEQIIIAIPSAGSRKLRPVLDICKDTGCELKILPGIYQLVNGEVNVSKLRPVNIEDLLGREEINVNMDEIMDYVSGKTILVTGGGGSIGSELCRQIAAHKPARLIIFDIYENNAYDIQQELKMKYPDSKLIVLIGSIRDEERVETIFGKYRPDIIYHAAAHKHVPLMEASPNEAIKNNVLGTYNLVLAADRWKVKKFVQISTDKAVNPTNIMGASKRVCERIIQSFNKHSETDFVAVRFGNVLGSNGSVIPLFKKQIAAGGPVTVTDPEIIRYFMTISEAVSLVLQAGVYAKGGEIFVLDMGEPVKILDLAKNMIRLSGYTPDKDIAIEFTGLRPGEKLYEELLMDEEGMTETPNKLINLGHPIDVDEEKLYYALQVMEEAAANETDDMRLLMQSIVSTYHIKAEENQECENLQKVI
;
A
#
# COMPACT_ATOMS: atom_id res chain seq x y z
N MET A 1 37.61 -20.57 -29.38
CA MET A 1 38.73 -20.00 -28.59
C MET A 1 38.45 -18.54 -28.33
N ASN A 2 37.85 -18.20 -27.18
CA ASN A 2 37.55 -16.82 -26.80
C ASN A 2 38.77 -16.21 -26.12
N GLY A 3 39.49 -15.32 -26.81
CA GLY A 3 40.60 -14.56 -26.23
C GLY A 3 40.11 -13.64 -25.14
N LYS A 4 40.47 -13.94 -23.87
CA LYS A 4 40.28 -13.04 -22.72
C LYS A 4 41.06 -11.74 -23.01
N LYS A 5 40.36 -10.65 -23.36
CA LYS A 5 40.97 -9.32 -23.38
C LYS A 5 41.55 -9.01 -22.01
N ILE A 6 42.88 -8.98 -21.90
CA ILE A 6 43.60 -8.60 -20.68
C ILE A 6 43.22 -7.16 -20.32
N ASN A 7 42.61 -6.96 -19.17
CA ASN A 7 42.25 -5.63 -18.71
C ASN A 7 43.54 -4.93 -18.16
N TYR A 8 44.20 -4.16 -19.03
CA TYR A 8 45.46 -3.48 -18.74
C TYR A 8 45.41 -2.64 -17.47
N GLN A 9 44.27 -2.06 -17.13
CA GLN A 9 44.11 -1.27 -15.90
C GLN A 9 44.20 -2.15 -14.62
N LEU A 10 43.64 -3.34 -14.65
CA LEU A 10 43.72 -4.30 -13.55
C LEU A 10 45.15 -4.85 -13.38
N LEU A 11 45.85 -5.11 -14.48
CA LEU A 11 47.22 -5.55 -14.47
C LEU A 11 48.14 -4.47 -13.88
N LEU A 12 48.06 -3.26 -14.37
CA LEU A 12 48.86 -2.11 -13.88
C LEU A 12 48.64 -1.89 -12.36
N ARG A 13 47.38 -1.97 -11.90
CA ARG A 13 47.06 -1.84 -10.48
C ARG A 13 47.72 -2.96 -9.64
N ARG A 14 47.70 -4.18 -10.09
CA ARG A 14 48.37 -5.30 -9.37
C ARG A 14 49.89 -5.08 -9.28
N ILE A 15 50.50 -4.65 -10.37
CA ILE A 15 51.94 -4.34 -10.41
C ILE A 15 52.28 -3.23 -9.41
N CYS A 16 51.53 -2.13 -9.40
CA CYS A 16 51.73 -1.02 -8.44
C CYS A 16 51.60 -1.48 -6.98
N LEU A 17 50.65 -2.37 -6.67
CA LEU A 17 50.49 -2.93 -5.33
C LEU A 17 51.66 -3.83 -4.93
N ILE A 18 52.16 -4.68 -5.85
CA ILE A 18 53.32 -5.55 -5.59
C ILE A 18 54.57 -4.70 -5.33
N VAL A 19 54.83 -3.67 -6.14
CA VAL A 19 55.97 -2.76 -5.95
C VAL A 19 55.88 -2.03 -4.60
N LEU A 20 54.70 -1.57 -4.22
CA LEU A 20 54.48 -0.95 -2.91
C LEU A 20 54.76 -1.95 -1.77
N ASP A 21 54.27 -3.21 -1.88
CA ASP A 21 54.45 -4.21 -0.87
C ASP A 21 55.91 -4.60 -0.71
N ILE A 22 56.70 -4.70 -1.82
CA ILE A 22 58.16 -4.90 -1.76
C ILE A 22 58.82 -3.81 -0.89
N PHE A 23 58.45 -2.53 -1.13
CA PHE A 23 58.98 -1.43 -0.34
C PHE A 23 58.59 -1.50 1.13
N LEU A 24 57.32 -1.88 1.45
CA LEU A 24 56.87 -2.06 2.83
C LEU A 24 57.52 -3.24 3.54
N ILE A 25 57.85 -4.34 2.82
CA ILE A 25 58.59 -5.49 3.35
C ILE A 25 60.02 -5.06 3.74
N ILE A 26 60.69 -4.30 2.87
CA ILE A 26 62.04 -3.81 3.15
C ILE A 26 62.04 -2.89 4.38
N ILE A 27 61.13 -1.92 4.42
CA ILE A 27 60.97 -1.01 5.54
C ILE A 27 60.68 -1.76 6.84
N SER A 28 59.74 -2.70 6.83
CA SER A 28 59.40 -3.48 8.04
C SER A 28 60.60 -4.27 8.59
N SER A 29 61.42 -4.85 7.70
CA SER A 29 62.63 -5.57 8.07
C SER A 29 63.69 -4.63 8.65
N ALA A 30 63.95 -3.48 8.03
CA ALA A 30 64.88 -2.46 8.52
C ALA A 30 64.42 -1.89 9.89
N MET A 31 63.11 -1.56 10.02
CA MET A 31 62.55 -1.09 11.29
C MET A 31 62.64 -2.11 12.40
N ALA A 32 62.44 -3.41 12.10
CA ALA A 32 62.53 -4.48 13.09
C ALA A 32 63.95 -4.61 13.66
N LEU A 33 64.97 -4.53 12.81
CA LEU A 33 66.35 -4.51 13.27
C LEU A 33 66.68 -3.20 14.03
N ALA A 34 66.36 -2.04 13.48
CA ALA A 34 66.63 -0.79 14.12
C ALA A 34 66.01 -0.71 15.52
N THR A 35 64.75 -1.14 15.67
CA THR A 35 64.08 -1.16 16.97
C THR A 35 64.72 -2.16 17.94
N ARG A 36 65.19 -3.31 17.45
CA ARG A 36 65.89 -4.29 18.30
C ARG A 36 67.20 -3.73 18.89
N PHE A 37 67.88 -2.87 18.16
CA PHE A 37 69.13 -2.25 18.54
C PHE A 37 68.98 -0.76 18.90
N GLU A 38 67.82 -0.36 19.42
CA GLU A 38 67.47 0.97 19.93
C GLU A 38 67.84 2.12 18.96
N PHE A 39 67.78 1.85 17.63
CA PHE A 39 68.16 2.72 16.53
C PHE A 39 69.66 3.06 16.46
N ASP A 40 70.53 2.33 17.20
CA ASP A 40 71.98 2.43 17.05
C ASP A 40 72.45 1.45 15.97
N PHE A 41 72.62 1.95 14.75
CA PHE A 41 73.00 1.14 13.59
C PHE A 41 74.42 0.59 13.68
N GLY A 42 75.31 1.20 14.53
CA GLY A 42 76.67 0.71 14.75
C GLY A 42 76.77 -0.52 15.62
N GLN A 43 75.75 -0.83 16.41
CA GLN A 43 75.69 -2.01 17.28
C GLN A 43 75.06 -3.24 16.61
N ILE A 44 74.60 -3.10 15.36
CA ILE A 44 73.98 -4.25 14.64
C ILE A 44 75.11 -5.17 14.18
N PRO A 45 75.20 -6.42 14.68
CA PRO A 45 76.21 -7.38 14.26
C PRO A 45 76.18 -7.59 12.74
N GLU A 46 77.36 -7.62 12.11
CA GLU A 46 77.49 -7.86 10.66
C GLU A 46 76.87 -9.18 10.22
N GLU A 47 76.81 -10.17 11.10
CA GLU A 47 76.15 -11.41 10.85
C GLU A 47 74.65 -11.28 10.51
N PHE A 48 73.93 -10.42 11.20
CA PHE A 48 72.49 -10.19 10.93
C PHE A 48 72.28 -9.36 9.65
N ILE A 49 73.13 -8.39 9.38
CA ILE A 49 73.12 -7.61 8.13
C ILE A 49 73.44 -8.56 6.95
N GLY A 50 74.40 -9.48 7.12
CA GLY A 50 74.77 -10.49 6.14
C GLY A 50 73.59 -11.40 5.79
N VAL A 51 72.83 -11.91 6.80
CA VAL A 51 71.62 -12.70 6.55
C VAL A 51 70.56 -11.97 5.71
N ILE A 52 70.34 -10.68 6.02
CA ILE A 52 69.37 -9.91 5.24
C ILE A 52 69.87 -9.59 3.83
N ARG A 53 71.17 -9.32 3.67
CA ARG A 53 71.78 -9.09 2.35
C ARG A 53 71.75 -10.36 1.47
N ASP A 54 72.07 -11.53 2.02
CA ASP A 54 72.20 -12.75 1.29
C ASP A 54 70.82 -13.41 0.99
N TYR A 55 69.88 -13.34 1.93
CA TYR A 55 68.55 -13.98 1.84
C TYR A 55 67.37 -13.01 1.73
N GLY A 56 67.60 -11.70 1.77
CA GLY A 56 66.53 -10.69 1.76
C GLY A 56 65.64 -10.77 0.50
N VAL A 57 66.23 -11.04 -0.66
CA VAL A 57 65.43 -11.20 -1.90
C VAL A 57 64.54 -12.44 -1.79
N LEU A 58 65.04 -13.56 -1.24
CA LEU A 58 64.25 -14.77 -1.03
C LEU A 58 63.12 -14.54 -0.03
N MET A 59 63.37 -13.82 1.07
CA MET A 59 62.35 -13.44 2.06
C MET A 59 61.25 -12.58 1.45
N ILE A 60 61.60 -11.61 0.57
CA ILE A 60 60.62 -10.79 -0.16
C ILE A 60 59.76 -11.69 -1.08
N LEU A 61 60.39 -12.59 -1.85
CA LEU A 61 59.68 -13.49 -2.76
C LEU A 61 58.72 -14.43 -2.01
N VAL A 62 59.14 -14.98 -0.86
CA VAL A 62 58.30 -15.83 -0.01
C VAL A 62 57.10 -15.03 0.54
N THR A 63 57.33 -13.79 1.03
CA THR A 63 56.24 -12.94 1.52
C THR A 63 55.24 -12.62 0.42
N LEU A 64 55.69 -12.27 -0.77
CA LEU A 64 54.82 -11.98 -1.93
C LEU A 64 54.05 -13.23 -2.36
N LEU A 65 54.67 -14.41 -2.32
CA LEU A 65 54.01 -15.69 -2.58
C LEU A 65 52.90 -15.97 -1.55
N CYS A 66 53.18 -15.76 -0.27
CA CYS A 66 52.16 -15.87 0.78
C CYS A 66 51.00 -14.90 0.53
N PHE A 67 51.26 -13.65 0.15
CA PHE A 67 50.22 -12.67 -0.19
C PHE A 67 49.40 -13.11 -1.41
N ALA A 68 50.00 -13.77 -2.39
CA ALA A 68 49.30 -14.33 -3.54
C ALA A 68 48.42 -15.54 -3.14
N ILE A 69 48.91 -16.45 -2.29
CA ILE A 69 48.17 -17.60 -1.76
C ILE A 69 46.95 -17.14 -0.98
N PHE A 70 47.08 -16.14 -0.12
CA PHE A 70 45.99 -15.57 0.66
C PHE A 70 45.10 -14.61 -0.17
N ARG A 71 45.31 -14.53 -1.50
CA ARG A 71 44.55 -13.77 -2.47
C ARG A 71 44.46 -12.27 -2.17
N ILE A 72 45.44 -11.67 -1.50
CA ILE A 72 45.47 -10.25 -1.13
C ILE A 72 45.41 -9.35 -2.38
N TYR A 73 46.01 -9.75 -3.50
CA TYR A 73 45.98 -9.01 -4.78
C TYR A 73 44.70 -9.18 -5.57
N SER A 74 43.82 -10.11 -5.19
CA SER A 74 42.54 -10.37 -5.86
C SER A 74 41.38 -9.71 -5.16
N SER A 75 41.54 -9.23 -3.91
CA SER A 75 40.50 -8.59 -3.11
C SER A 75 40.13 -7.21 -3.65
N LEU A 76 38.83 -6.88 -3.63
CA LEU A 76 38.31 -5.55 -3.96
C LEU A 76 38.44 -4.62 -2.74
N TRP A 77 39.61 -4.03 -2.56
CA TRP A 77 39.96 -3.17 -1.41
C TRP A 77 39.01 -1.98 -1.21
N GLU A 78 38.18 -1.70 -2.19
CA GLU A 78 37.13 -0.68 -2.12
C GLU A 78 36.04 -1.03 -1.10
N TYR A 79 35.78 -2.32 -0.94
CA TYR A 79 34.72 -2.87 -0.05
C TYR A 79 35.33 -3.67 1.13
N ALA A 80 36.63 -3.59 1.32
CA ALA A 80 37.33 -4.36 2.35
C ALA A 80 36.74 -4.12 3.74
N GLY A 81 36.37 -5.20 4.41
CA GLY A 81 35.85 -5.23 5.77
C GLY A 81 36.82 -5.85 6.77
N GLN A 82 36.30 -6.36 7.87
CA GLN A 82 37.07 -7.01 8.91
C GLN A 82 37.77 -8.29 8.41
N GLU A 83 37.12 -9.04 7.51
CA GLU A 83 37.70 -10.29 6.96
C GLU A 83 39.01 -10.07 6.21
N GLU A 84 39.13 -8.99 5.43
CA GLU A 84 40.35 -8.67 4.70
C GLU A 84 41.49 -8.28 5.63
N THR A 85 41.19 -7.67 6.77
CA THR A 85 42.19 -7.34 7.79
C THR A 85 42.74 -8.60 8.42
N PHE A 86 41.92 -9.59 8.73
CA PHE A 86 42.36 -10.89 9.22
C PHE A 86 43.17 -11.67 8.18
N LYS A 87 42.83 -11.60 6.90
CA LYS A 87 43.61 -12.20 5.80
C LYS A 87 45.03 -11.63 5.71
N ILE A 88 45.17 -10.27 5.86
CA ILE A 88 46.52 -9.65 5.89
C ILE A 88 47.30 -10.16 7.08
N ALA A 89 46.76 -10.12 8.30
CA ALA A 89 47.44 -10.56 9.50
C ALA A 89 47.87 -12.04 9.40
N GLY A 90 46.97 -12.91 8.91
CA GLY A 90 47.25 -14.31 8.68
C GLY A 90 48.34 -14.55 7.63
N ALA A 91 48.32 -13.83 6.51
CA ALA A 91 49.32 -13.93 5.46
C ALA A 91 50.72 -13.48 5.93
N VAL A 92 50.79 -12.39 6.72
CA VAL A 92 52.02 -11.87 7.28
C VAL A 92 52.60 -12.83 8.35
N ALA A 93 51.73 -13.35 9.25
CA ALA A 93 52.15 -14.34 10.25
C ALA A 93 52.69 -15.61 9.59
N PHE A 94 52.00 -16.12 8.58
CA PHE A 94 52.42 -17.31 7.84
C PHE A 94 53.74 -17.06 7.08
N SER A 95 53.92 -15.89 6.45
CA SER A 95 55.18 -15.55 5.80
C SER A 95 56.34 -15.49 6.78
N SER A 96 56.13 -14.99 8.00
CA SER A 96 57.17 -14.96 9.05
C SER A 96 57.56 -16.35 9.53
N LEU A 97 56.60 -17.29 9.60
CA LEU A 97 56.91 -18.71 9.89
C LEU A 97 57.74 -19.35 8.79
N CYS A 98 57.43 -19.09 7.52
CA CYS A 98 58.22 -19.56 6.39
C CYS A 98 59.67 -19.00 6.42
N GLU A 99 59.81 -17.73 6.75
CA GLU A 99 61.13 -17.09 6.87
C GLU A 99 61.96 -17.67 8.01
N ILE A 100 61.38 -17.93 9.18
CA ILE A 100 62.04 -18.62 10.28
C ILE A 100 62.53 -19.97 9.79
N ALA A 101 61.69 -20.75 9.12
CA ALA A 101 62.06 -22.07 8.62
C ALA A 101 63.24 -22.00 7.62
N ILE A 102 63.26 -21.00 6.74
CA ILE A 102 64.34 -20.80 5.76
C ILE A 102 65.65 -20.44 6.48
N VAL A 103 65.66 -19.44 7.36
CA VAL A 103 66.85 -18.93 8.03
C VAL A 103 67.48 -20.02 8.95
N VAL A 104 66.64 -20.75 9.70
CA VAL A 104 67.09 -21.87 10.55
C VAL A 104 67.60 -23.05 9.70
N GLY A 105 66.90 -23.36 8.58
CA GLY A 105 67.28 -24.44 7.67
C GLY A 105 68.64 -24.23 7.00
N VAL A 106 69.11 -23.00 6.85
CA VAL A 106 70.41 -22.63 6.29
C VAL A 106 71.47 -22.50 7.39
N GLY A 107 71.13 -22.80 8.66
CA GLY A 107 72.05 -22.72 9.78
C GLY A 107 72.41 -21.30 10.20
N ARG A 108 71.62 -20.31 9.82
CA ARG A 108 71.80 -18.91 10.20
C ARG A 108 70.77 -18.52 11.26
N HIS A 109 71.01 -17.42 11.98
CA HIS A 109 70.14 -16.96 13.05
C HIS A 109 69.90 -15.47 12.93
N LEU A 110 68.63 -15.06 13.16
CA LEU A 110 68.24 -13.67 13.44
C LEU A 110 67.60 -13.62 14.84
N PRO A 111 67.67 -12.47 15.54
CA PRO A 111 67.05 -12.33 16.87
C PRO A 111 65.58 -12.71 16.85
N ARG A 112 65.08 -13.47 17.84
CA ARG A 112 63.66 -13.85 17.93
C ARG A 112 62.71 -12.64 17.91
N SER A 113 63.12 -11.54 18.54
CA SER A 113 62.40 -10.27 18.56
C SER A 113 62.25 -9.66 17.16
N TYR A 114 63.19 -9.87 16.23
CA TYR A 114 63.10 -9.42 14.85
C TYR A 114 61.87 -9.93 14.14
N TYR A 115 61.58 -11.22 14.24
CA TYR A 115 60.42 -11.82 13.57
C TYR A 115 59.12 -11.29 14.12
N VAL A 116 59.00 -11.08 15.43
CA VAL A 116 57.82 -10.52 16.08
C VAL A 116 57.62 -9.07 15.66
N LEU A 117 58.65 -8.25 15.74
CA LEU A 117 58.62 -6.83 15.38
C LEU A 117 58.29 -6.64 13.89
N ARG A 118 58.95 -7.43 13.02
CA ARG A 118 58.71 -7.41 11.58
C ARG A 118 57.27 -7.78 11.25
N THR A 119 56.71 -8.84 11.85
CA THR A 119 55.32 -9.23 11.67
C THR A 119 54.38 -8.11 12.07
N LEU A 120 54.64 -7.46 13.20
CA LEU A 120 53.80 -6.34 13.67
C LEU A 120 53.91 -5.15 12.72
N TYR A 121 55.13 -4.71 12.36
CA TYR A 121 55.30 -3.55 11.46
C TYR A 121 54.73 -3.82 10.07
N LEU A 122 54.98 -5.00 9.50
CA LEU A 122 54.46 -5.34 8.17
C LEU A 122 52.94 -5.39 8.16
N THR A 123 52.31 -5.94 9.20
CA THR A 123 50.83 -5.95 9.32
C THR A 123 50.25 -4.54 9.38
N ILE A 124 50.87 -3.66 10.19
CA ILE A 124 50.45 -2.27 10.32
C ILE A 124 50.66 -1.51 9.00
N LEU A 125 51.81 -1.63 8.36
CA LEU A 125 52.17 -0.91 7.14
C LEU A 125 51.28 -1.33 5.95
N VAL A 126 51.12 -2.63 5.73
CA VAL A 126 50.27 -3.15 4.66
C VAL A 126 48.80 -2.80 4.92
N GLY A 127 48.32 -3.03 6.15
CA GLY A 127 46.95 -2.66 6.54
C GLY A 127 46.69 -1.16 6.34
N SER A 128 47.59 -0.29 6.81
CA SER A 128 47.47 1.16 6.67
C SER A 128 47.48 1.60 5.21
N SER A 129 48.34 1.03 4.37
CA SER A 129 48.40 1.34 2.93
C SER A 129 47.08 1.01 2.22
N ARG A 130 46.46 -0.12 2.55
CA ARG A 130 45.15 -0.52 1.98
C ARG A 130 44.01 0.36 2.47
N PHE A 131 44.02 0.70 3.76
CA PHE A 131 43.02 1.59 4.36
C PHE A 131 43.14 3.03 3.81
N PHE A 132 44.36 3.55 3.64
CA PHE A 132 44.61 4.86 3.03
C PHE A 132 44.09 4.91 1.59
N TYR A 133 44.39 3.89 0.78
CA TYR A 133 43.86 3.79 -0.58
C TYR A 133 42.31 3.86 -0.60
N ARG A 134 41.66 3.14 0.31
CA ARG A 134 40.20 3.19 0.47
C ARG A 134 39.70 4.61 0.80
N LEU A 135 40.33 5.29 1.77
CA LEU A 135 39.96 6.65 2.15
C LEU A 135 40.10 7.65 1.00
N VAL A 136 41.23 7.59 0.28
CA VAL A 136 41.48 8.47 -0.87
C VAL A 136 40.43 8.24 -1.95
N ARG A 137 40.13 6.99 -2.27
CA ARG A 137 39.13 6.65 -3.30
C ARG A 137 37.72 7.04 -2.90
N LEU A 138 37.36 6.90 -1.63
CA LEU A 138 36.06 7.37 -1.10
C LEU A 138 35.95 8.91 -1.19
N ARG A 139 37.05 9.64 -0.88
CA ARG A 139 37.07 11.10 -1.00
C ARG A 139 37.02 11.56 -2.46
N TYR A 140 37.74 10.88 -3.36
CA TYR A 140 37.75 11.19 -4.79
C TYR A 140 36.36 10.95 -5.42
N ARG A 141 35.68 9.86 -5.05
CA ARG A 141 34.30 9.58 -5.45
C ARG A 141 33.32 10.64 -4.96
N LYS A 142 33.46 11.12 -3.72
CA LYS A 142 32.63 12.21 -3.20
C LYS A 142 32.83 13.52 -3.98
N ARG A 143 34.03 13.81 -4.48
CA ARG A 143 34.32 15.01 -5.29
C ARG A 143 33.80 14.96 -6.72
N GLN A 144 33.83 13.82 -7.38
CA GLN A 144 33.33 13.68 -8.77
C GLN A 144 31.80 13.77 -8.89
N HIS A 145 31.05 13.63 -7.80
CA HIS A 145 29.59 13.65 -7.78
C HIS A 145 28.98 14.97 -7.28
N TYR A 146 29.72 16.06 -7.30
CA TYR A 146 29.10 17.38 -7.23
C TYR A 146 28.51 17.73 -8.61
N SER A 147 27.52 16.94 -9.05
CA SER A 147 26.63 17.33 -10.13
C SER A 147 25.78 18.50 -9.64
N ILE A 148 25.71 19.55 -10.45
CA ILE A 148 25.06 20.84 -10.19
C ILE A 148 23.52 20.72 -10.06
N LYS A 149 22.95 19.52 -10.06
CA LYS A 149 21.50 19.31 -9.83
C LYS A 149 21.16 19.56 -8.36
N LYS A 150 20.29 20.54 -8.15
CA LYS A 150 19.73 20.87 -6.83
C LYS A 150 19.02 19.64 -6.26
N LYS A 151 19.60 19.00 -5.22
CA LYS A 151 19.02 17.83 -4.58
C LYS A 151 17.78 18.23 -3.81
N LYS A 152 16.66 17.52 -4.01
CA LYS A 152 15.43 17.71 -3.27
C LYS A 152 15.65 17.52 -1.78
N ARG A 153 15.26 18.49 -0.97
CA ARG A 153 15.49 18.52 0.50
C ARG A 153 14.38 17.79 1.22
N ILE A 154 14.74 16.76 1.97
CA ILE A 154 13.79 15.84 2.60
C ILE A 154 13.87 15.95 4.12
N MET A 155 12.71 15.97 4.77
CA MET A 155 12.51 15.67 6.18
C MET A 155 12.01 14.25 6.33
N LEU A 156 12.60 13.45 7.20
CA LEU A 156 12.14 12.11 7.53
C LEU A 156 11.40 12.14 8.87
N VAL A 157 10.19 11.58 8.92
CA VAL A 157 9.41 11.41 10.14
C VAL A 157 9.45 9.94 10.54
N GLY A 158 10.08 9.65 11.68
CA GLY A 158 10.33 8.30 12.17
C GLY A 158 11.81 7.95 12.19
N ALA A 159 12.39 7.90 13.40
CA ALA A 159 13.77 7.53 13.68
C ALA A 159 13.90 6.06 14.15
N GLY A 160 13.04 5.18 13.62
CA GLY A 160 13.07 3.73 13.84
C GLY A 160 13.95 3.01 12.81
N GLU A 161 13.82 1.69 12.77
CA GLU A 161 14.59 0.84 11.85
C GLU A 161 14.24 1.13 10.38
N ALA A 162 12.96 1.32 10.07
CA ALA A 162 12.50 1.71 8.75
C ALA A 162 13.10 3.05 8.29
N GLY A 163 13.13 4.06 9.18
CA GLY A 163 13.76 5.34 8.90
C GLY A 163 15.27 5.21 8.68
N ARG A 164 15.95 4.38 9.48
CA ARG A 164 17.39 4.09 9.32
C ARG A 164 17.69 3.47 7.96
N SER A 165 16.89 2.48 7.54
CA SER A 165 17.05 1.82 6.24
C SER A 165 16.89 2.78 5.07
N LEU A 166 15.85 3.64 5.10
CA LEU A 166 15.64 4.68 4.08
C LEU A 166 16.78 5.70 4.04
N ILE A 167 17.32 6.12 5.21
CA ILE A 167 18.49 7.03 5.25
C ILE A 167 19.67 6.37 4.56
N GLN A 168 19.95 5.12 4.87
CA GLN A 168 21.07 4.36 4.30
C GLN A 168 20.94 4.20 2.79
N GLU A 169 19.74 3.88 2.30
CA GLU A 169 19.47 3.72 0.89
C GLU A 169 19.63 5.04 0.12
N ILE A 170 19.00 6.14 0.62
CA ILE A 170 19.09 7.46 -0.03
C ILE A 170 20.55 7.97 -0.02
N GLN A 171 21.32 7.75 1.06
CA GLN A 171 22.72 8.15 1.12
C GLN A 171 23.63 7.33 0.19
N ASN A 172 23.31 6.04 -0.01
CA ASN A 172 24.11 5.13 -0.84
C ASN A 172 23.68 5.16 -2.32
N SER A 173 22.47 5.60 -2.62
CA SER A 173 21.98 5.68 -4.00
C SER A 173 22.68 6.79 -4.78
N ARG A 174 23.13 6.43 -5.99
CA ARG A 174 23.75 7.35 -6.95
C ARG A 174 22.74 8.03 -7.87
N TYR A 175 21.53 7.51 -7.91
CA TYR A 175 20.49 7.90 -8.87
C TYR A 175 19.40 8.77 -8.25
N LEU A 176 19.37 8.85 -6.91
CA LEU A 176 18.38 9.66 -6.21
C LEU A 176 18.92 11.07 -5.99
N ASP A 177 18.34 12.04 -6.70
CA ASP A 177 18.63 13.48 -6.49
C ASP A 177 17.92 13.98 -5.23
N GLN A 178 18.14 13.29 -4.10
CA GLN A 178 17.47 13.52 -2.81
C GLN A 178 18.50 13.67 -1.69
N LYS A 179 18.18 14.51 -0.67
CA LYS A 179 19.03 14.72 0.52
C LYS A 179 18.16 14.82 1.76
N ILE A 180 18.33 13.89 2.71
CA ILE A 180 17.68 14.01 4.01
C ILE A 180 18.42 15.07 4.83
N CYS A 181 17.70 16.13 5.24
CA CYS A 181 18.23 17.27 5.96
C CYS A 181 18.08 17.12 7.48
N CYS A 182 16.99 16.52 7.94
CA CYS A 182 16.69 16.31 9.35
C CYS A 182 15.71 15.14 9.55
N VAL A 183 15.63 14.68 10.79
CA VAL A 183 14.70 13.62 11.22
C VAL A 183 13.83 14.14 12.35
N ILE A 184 12.56 13.74 12.37
CA ILE A 184 11.56 13.97 13.43
C ILE A 184 11.22 12.63 14.05
N ASP A 185 11.13 12.57 15.39
CA ASP A 185 10.65 11.38 16.13
C ASP A 185 10.04 11.81 17.45
N ASP A 186 8.89 11.25 17.81
CA ASP A 186 8.19 11.60 19.04
C ASP A 186 8.84 11.02 20.32
N ASN A 187 9.77 10.09 20.18
CA ASN A 187 10.51 9.54 21.30
C ASN A 187 11.56 10.55 21.80
N ASN A 188 11.28 11.15 22.96
CA ASN A 188 12.16 12.15 23.57
C ASN A 188 13.61 11.65 23.77
N ARG A 189 13.83 10.34 23.95
CA ARG A 189 15.16 9.75 24.12
C ARG A 189 16.03 9.85 22.85
N LYS A 190 15.41 10.05 21.68
CA LYS A 190 16.10 10.16 20.38
C LYS A 190 16.37 11.61 19.98
N ILE A 191 15.62 12.58 20.52
CA ILE A 191 15.75 13.99 20.17
C ILE A 191 17.16 14.49 20.53
N GLY A 192 17.77 15.24 19.62
CA GLY A 192 19.14 15.74 19.73
C GLY A 192 20.23 14.76 19.31
N ARG A 193 19.92 13.46 19.14
CA ARG A 193 20.87 12.44 18.68
C ARG A 193 20.98 12.39 17.16
N TYR A 194 21.94 11.62 16.67
CA TYR A 194 22.24 11.46 15.25
C TYR A 194 21.96 10.02 14.79
N ILE A 195 21.37 9.87 13.61
CA ILE A 195 21.17 8.60 12.92
C ILE A 195 21.90 8.70 11.58
N LEU A 196 22.92 7.86 11.37
CA LEU A 196 23.75 7.88 10.16
C LEU A 196 24.20 9.29 9.75
N GLY A 197 24.57 10.11 10.76
CA GLY A 197 25.05 11.48 10.56
C GLY A 197 23.96 12.55 10.39
N ILE A 198 22.66 12.19 10.46
CA ILE A 198 21.53 13.13 10.38
C ILE A 198 20.93 13.33 11.77
N ARG A 199 20.72 14.60 12.15
CA ARG A 199 20.20 14.96 13.48
C ARG A 199 18.70 14.75 13.60
N VAL A 200 18.24 14.19 14.73
CA VAL A 200 16.83 14.18 15.16
C VAL A 200 16.56 15.54 15.82
N VAL A 201 15.79 16.41 15.13
CA VAL A 201 15.66 17.82 15.48
C VAL A 201 14.48 18.14 16.39
N GLY A 202 13.57 17.19 16.61
CA GLY A 202 12.41 17.38 17.48
C GLY A 202 11.33 16.32 17.29
N ASN A 203 10.20 16.55 17.95
CA ASN A 203 8.98 15.76 17.80
C ASN A 203 8.07 16.33 16.69
N ARG A 204 6.85 15.74 16.52
CA ARG A 204 5.87 16.14 15.50
C ARG A 204 5.54 17.64 15.49
N TYR A 205 5.52 18.30 16.65
CA TYR A 205 5.22 19.73 16.75
C TYR A 205 6.34 20.64 16.21
N ALA A 206 7.54 20.09 16.06
CA ALA A 206 8.68 20.81 15.47
C ALA A 206 8.70 20.76 13.92
N ILE A 207 7.77 20.04 13.26
CA ILE A 207 7.75 19.83 11.80
C ILE A 207 7.70 21.20 11.08
N LYS A 208 6.67 22.02 11.32
CA LYS A 208 6.46 23.31 10.60
C LYS A 208 7.71 24.21 10.71
N LYS A 209 8.23 24.40 11.92
CA LYS A 209 9.44 25.20 12.15
C LYS A 209 10.68 24.70 11.40
N ASN A 210 10.84 23.37 11.33
CA ASN A 210 12.02 22.78 10.67
C ASN A 210 11.83 22.67 9.16
N VAL A 211 10.62 22.65 8.63
CA VAL A 211 10.35 22.78 7.19
C VAL A 211 10.92 24.11 6.69
N GLU A 212 10.58 25.22 7.34
CA GLU A 212 11.09 26.54 7.00
C GLU A 212 12.61 26.63 7.20
N ARG A 213 13.11 26.22 8.39
CA ARG A 213 14.54 26.32 8.74
C ARG A 213 15.44 25.58 7.77
N TYR A 214 15.05 24.38 7.32
CA TYR A 214 15.85 23.56 6.42
C TYR A 214 15.44 23.69 4.95
N GLY A 215 14.41 24.48 4.62
CA GLY A 215 13.87 24.62 3.27
C GLY A 215 13.45 23.26 2.70
N ILE A 216 12.63 22.53 3.42
CA ILE A 216 12.20 21.17 3.05
C ILE A 216 11.19 21.24 1.90
N GLU A 217 11.37 20.39 0.91
CA GLU A 217 10.50 20.29 -0.27
C GLU A 217 9.63 19.02 -0.20
N GLN A 218 10.08 18.00 0.57
CA GLN A 218 9.36 16.73 0.71
C GLN A 218 9.46 16.18 2.12
N ILE A 219 8.37 15.63 2.65
CA ILE A 219 8.33 14.92 3.92
C ILE A 219 8.06 13.44 3.65
N ILE A 220 8.90 12.57 4.19
CA ILE A 220 8.72 11.10 4.13
C ILE A 220 8.35 10.59 5.52
N ILE A 221 7.20 9.94 5.62
CA ILE A 221 6.71 9.33 6.86
C ILE A 221 7.12 7.85 6.86
N ALA A 222 8.05 7.50 7.74
CA ALA A 222 8.66 6.17 7.84
C ALA A 222 8.34 5.51 9.20
N ILE A 223 7.05 5.36 9.49
CA ILE A 223 6.55 4.73 10.73
C ILE A 223 5.56 3.60 10.37
N PRO A 224 6.01 2.54 9.67
CA PRO A 224 5.12 1.48 9.16
C PRO A 224 4.46 0.63 10.26
N SER A 225 4.95 0.70 11.50
CA SER A 225 4.37 0.04 12.67
C SER A 225 3.29 0.87 13.37
N ALA A 226 3.08 2.12 12.97
CA ALA A 226 2.06 2.96 13.57
C ALA A 226 0.72 2.73 12.88
N GLY A 227 -0.31 2.35 13.64
CA GLY A 227 -1.69 2.31 13.14
C GLY A 227 -2.20 3.71 12.73
N SER A 228 -3.26 3.74 11.93
CA SER A 228 -3.82 4.94 11.32
C SER A 228 -4.16 6.05 12.34
N ARG A 229 -4.63 5.70 13.54
CA ARG A 229 -4.88 6.66 14.64
C ARG A 229 -3.63 7.43 15.08
N LYS A 230 -2.47 6.77 15.12
CA LYS A 230 -1.20 7.41 15.50
C LYS A 230 -0.59 8.23 14.36
N LEU A 231 -0.87 7.85 13.12
CA LEU A 231 -0.39 8.56 11.93
C LEU A 231 -1.18 9.83 11.65
N ARG A 232 -2.50 9.82 11.85
CA ARG A 232 -3.39 10.96 11.57
C ARG A 232 -2.90 12.29 12.14
N PRO A 233 -2.53 12.42 13.44
CA PRO A 233 -2.04 13.69 13.98
C PRO A 233 -0.72 14.18 13.35
N VAL A 234 0.13 13.25 12.88
CA VAL A 234 1.38 13.60 12.17
C VAL A 234 1.06 14.10 10.77
N LEU A 235 0.17 13.40 10.06
CA LEU A 235 -0.29 13.78 8.73
C LEU A 235 -1.01 15.14 8.75
N ASP A 236 -1.82 15.40 9.78
CA ASP A 236 -2.51 16.68 9.97
C ASP A 236 -1.54 17.86 10.10
N ILE A 237 -0.40 17.67 10.74
CA ILE A 237 0.65 18.70 10.81
C ILE A 237 1.38 18.83 9.46
N CYS A 238 1.68 17.69 8.81
CA CYS A 238 2.44 17.68 7.57
C CYS A 238 1.68 18.29 6.39
N LYS A 239 0.36 18.05 6.26
CA LYS A 239 -0.46 18.58 5.16
C LYS A 239 -0.48 20.12 5.07
N ASP A 240 -0.30 20.78 6.23
CA ASP A 240 -0.29 22.25 6.30
C ASP A 240 1.08 22.87 5.95
N THR A 241 2.09 22.07 5.62
CA THR A 241 3.44 22.56 5.32
C THR A 241 3.67 22.91 3.85
N GLY A 242 2.76 22.52 2.95
CA GLY A 242 2.92 22.67 1.50
C GLY A 242 4.01 21.79 0.89
N CYS A 243 4.61 20.88 1.66
CA CYS A 243 5.60 19.93 1.16
C CYS A 243 4.93 18.74 0.46
N GLU A 244 5.61 18.14 -0.52
CA GLU A 244 5.20 16.84 -1.05
C GLU A 244 5.26 15.78 0.05
N LEU A 245 4.17 15.05 0.26
CA LEU A 245 4.06 14.02 1.29
C LEU A 245 4.16 12.62 0.71
N LYS A 246 5.10 11.82 1.23
CA LYS A 246 5.21 10.38 0.95
C LYS A 246 5.16 9.58 2.24
N ILE A 247 4.60 8.39 2.15
CA ILE A 247 4.49 7.46 3.26
C ILE A 247 5.06 6.10 2.88
N LEU A 248 5.73 5.47 3.83
CA LEU A 248 6.06 4.06 3.75
C LEU A 248 4.83 3.25 4.21
N PRO A 249 4.30 2.35 3.39
CA PRO A 249 3.16 1.50 3.74
C PRO A 249 3.39 0.72 5.03
N GLY A 250 2.29 0.30 5.68
CA GLY A 250 2.34 -0.54 6.89
C GLY A 250 3.10 -1.86 6.67
N ILE A 251 3.61 -2.46 7.74
CA ILE A 251 4.41 -3.70 7.69
C ILE A 251 3.63 -4.82 6.98
N TYR A 252 2.32 -4.89 7.15
CA TYR A 252 1.45 -5.89 6.51
C TYR A 252 1.30 -5.73 4.99
N GLN A 253 1.58 -4.54 4.46
CA GLN A 253 1.55 -4.23 3.02
C GLN A 253 2.92 -4.41 2.35
N LEU A 254 3.97 -4.64 3.15
CA LEU A 254 5.33 -4.87 2.66
C LEU A 254 5.54 -6.36 2.41
N VAL A 255 5.53 -6.75 1.14
CA VAL A 255 5.91 -8.11 0.74
C VAL A 255 7.35 -8.36 1.20
N ASN A 256 7.58 -9.38 2.03
CA ASN A 256 8.86 -9.75 2.65
C ASN A 256 9.45 -8.76 3.68
N GLY A 257 8.69 -7.76 4.16
CA GLY A 257 9.18 -6.82 5.18
C GLY A 257 10.34 -5.91 4.75
N GLU A 258 10.70 -5.89 3.47
CA GLU A 258 11.78 -5.05 2.95
C GLU A 258 11.37 -3.59 2.83
N VAL A 259 12.11 -2.74 3.54
CA VAL A 259 11.95 -1.28 3.51
C VAL A 259 12.91 -0.69 2.47
N ASN A 260 12.37 -0.15 1.37
CA ASN A 260 13.15 0.55 0.36
C ASN A 260 12.41 1.78 -0.21
N VAL A 261 13.15 2.67 -0.88
CA VAL A 261 12.62 3.92 -1.45
C VAL A 261 11.57 3.65 -2.55
N SER A 262 11.65 2.52 -3.25
CA SER A 262 10.69 2.16 -4.30
C SER A 262 9.29 1.82 -3.74
N LYS A 263 9.19 1.55 -2.45
CA LYS A 263 7.93 1.28 -1.75
C LYS A 263 7.24 2.55 -1.23
N LEU A 264 7.90 3.70 -1.32
CA LEU A 264 7.29 4.98 -0.94
C LEU A 264 6.17 5.33 -1.91
N ARG A 265 4.98 5.57 -1.37
CA ARG A 265 3.85 6.08 -2.14
C ARG A 265 3.43 7.48 -1.67
N PRO A 266 2.79 8.28 -2.52
CA PRO A 266 2.13 9.50 -2.06
C PRO A 266 1.16 9.20 -0.92
N VAL A 267 0.98 10.16 -0.01
CA VAL A 267 -0.07 10.09 1.00
C VAL A 267 -1.41 10.26 0.30
N ASN A 268 -2.29 9.29 0.47
CA ASN A 268 -3.64 9.30 -0.07
C ASN A 268 -4.63 9.86 0.96
N ILE A 269 -5.86 10.13 0.50
CA ILE A 269 -6.92 10.64 1.36
C ILE A 269 -7.34 9.61 2.42
N GLU A 270 -7.24 8.33 2.09
CA GLU A 270 -7.52 7.21 3.01
C GLU A 270 -6.63 7.26 4.26
N ASP A 271 -5.36 7.65 4.10
CA ASP A 271 -4.41 7.78 5.21
C ASP A 271 -4.81 8.91 6.18
N LEU A 272 -5.47 9.98 5.68
CA LEU A 272 -5.95 11.11 6.49
C LEU A 272 -7.22 10.79 7.27
N LEU A 273 -8.05 9.88 6.79
CA LEU A 273 -9.29 9.51 7.47
C LEU A 273 -9.04 8.69 8.73
N GLY A 274 -7.85 8.13 8.89
CA GLY A 274 -7.39 7.52 10.13
C GLY A 274 -8.15 6.25 10.52
N ARG A 275 -8.80 5.56 9.55
CA ARG A 275 -9.45 4.28 9.82
C ARG A 275 -8.40 3.19 10.07
N GLU A 276 -8.67 2.36 11.07
CA GLU A 276 -7.85 1.17 11.35
C GLU A 276 -8.18 0.08 10.32
N GLU A 277 -7.18 -0.72 9.94
CA GLU A 277 -7.42 -1.92 9.15
C GLU A 277 -8.35 -2.86 9.94
N ILE A 278 -9.41 -3.32 9.28
CA ILE A 278 -10.41 -4.16 9.92
C ILE A 278 -9.87 -5.58 10.05
N ASN A 279 -9.98 -6.13 11.26
CA ASN A 279 -9.78 -7.55 11.51
C ASN A 279 -11.11 -8.28 11.27
N VAL A 280 -11.24 -8.93 10.13
CA VAL A 280 -12.28 -9.93 9.87
C VAL A 280 -11.76 -11.33 10.21
N ASN A 281 -12.66 -12.24 10.59
CA ASN A 281 -12.28 -13.63 10.80
C ASN A 281 -12.09 -14.33 9.45
N MET A 282 -10.85 -14.34 8.98
CA MET A 282 -10.50 -14.91 7.66
C MET A 282 -10.76 -16.41 7.58
N ASP A 283 -10.65 -17.14 8.70
CA ASP A 283 -10.90 -18.59 8.73
C ASP A 283 -12.39 -18.90 8.51
N GLU A 284 -13.30 -18.17 9.15
CA GLU A 284 -14.74 -18.29 8.92
C GLU A 284 -15.13 -17.98 7.47
N ILE A 285 -14.54 -16.93 6.89
CA ILE A 285 -14.78 -16.57 5.48
C ILE A 285 -14.23 -17.66 4.56
N MET A 286 -13.06 -18.23 4.86
CA MET A 286 -12.46 -19.31 4.07
C MET A 286 -13.37 -20.53 4.07
N ASP A 287 -13.86 -20.99 5.22
CA ASP A 287 -14.77 -22.13 5.34
C ASP A 287 -16.08 -21.92 4.58
N TYR A 288 -16.58 -20.68 4.60
CA TYR A 288 -17.81 -20.30 3.91
C TYR A 288 -17.68 -20.28 2.38
N VAL A 289 -16.55 -19.80 1.85
CA VAL A 289 -16.30 -19.58 0.42
C VAL A 289 -15.68 -20.81 -0.26
N SER A 290 -14.78 -21.52 0.44
CA SER A 290 -14.00 -22.61 -0.14
C SER A 290 -14.89 -23.73 -0.68
N GLY A 291 -14.55 -24.22 -1.88
CA GLY A 291 -15.27 -25.32 -2.52
C GLY A 291 -16.67 -24.97 -3.01
N LYS A 292 -17.13 -23.70 -2.96
CA LYS A 292 -18.45 -23.27 -3.43
C LYS A 292 -18.37 -22.66 -4.83
N THR A 293 -19.49 -22.72 -5.55
CA THR A 293 -19.71 -21.97 -6.79
C THR A 293 -20.34 -20.62 -6.42
N ILE A 294 -19.64 -19.53 -6.69
CA ILE A 294 -20.05 -18.18 -6.28
C ILE A 294 -20.30 -17.33 -7.51
N LEU A 295 -21.45 -16.67 -7.55
CA LEU A 295 -21.83 -15.71 -8.58
C LEU A 295 -21.75 -14.29 -8.01
N VAL A 296 -21.00 -13.42 -8.70
CA VAL A 296 -20.95 -11.99 -8.39
C VAL A 296 -21.55 -11.23 -9.56
N THR A 297 -22.70 -10.58 -9.35
CA THR A 297 -23.31 -9.70 -10.35
C THR A 297 -22.77 -8.28 -10.19
N GLY A 298 -22.59 -7.55 -11.29
CA GLY A 298 -21.89 -6.27 -11.26
C GLY A 298 -20.41 -6.42 -10.90
N GLY A 299 -19.81 -7.58 -11.26
CA GLY A 299 -18.47 -7.97 -10.85
C GLY A 299 -17.34 -7.13 -11.45
N GLY A 300 -17.61 -6.31 -12.48
CA GLY A 300 -16.69 -5.28 -13.00
C GLY A 300 -16.79 -3.93 -12.27
N GLY A 301 -17.82 -3.73 -11.43
CA GLY A 301 -18.00 -2.53 -10.63
C GLY A 301 -16.99 -2.43 -9.47
N SER A 302 -16.95 -1.28 -8.79
CA SER A 302 -16.00 -1.04 -7.69
C SER A 302 -16.13 -2.03 -6.53
N ILE A 303 -17.36 -2.35 -6.10
CA ILE A 303 -17.63 -3.32 -5.03
C ILE A 303 -17.50 -4.75 -5.57
N GLY A 304 -18.12 -5.03 -6.74
CA GLY A 304 -18.10 -6.35 -7.33
C GLY A 304 -16.70 -6.87 -7.67
N SER A 305 -15.82 -6.01 -8.20
CA SER A 305 -14.43 -6.39 -8.51
C SER A 305 -13.63 -6.72 -7.25
N GLU A 306 -13.85 -5.98 -6.16
CA GLU A 306 -13.18 -6.26 -4.89
C GLU A 306 -13.76 -7.54 -4.23
N LEU A 307 -15.07 -7.78 -4.33
CA LEU A 307 -15.66 -9.07 -3.95
C LEU A 307 -14.97 -10.22 -4.70
N CYS A 308 -14.82 -10.08 -6.02
CA CYS A 308 -14.12 -11.08 -6.83
C CYS A 308 -12.66 -11.30 -6.40
N ARG A 309 -11.92 -10.22 -6.04
CA ARG A 309 -10.53 -10.33 -5.55
C ARG A 309 -10.44 -11.09 -4.25
N GLN A 310 -11.28 -10.73 -3.28
CA GLN A 310 -11.26 -11.36 -1.96
C GLN A 310 -11.77 -12.81 -2.04
N ILE A 311 -12.86 -13.08 -2.76
CA ILE A 311 -13.37 -14.43 -2.96
C ILE A 311 -12.34 -15.34 -3.64
N ALA A 312 -11.66 -14.85 -4.69
CA ALA A 312 -10.64 -15.63 -5.39
C ALA A 312 -9.48 -16.06 -4.49
N ALA A 313 -9.13 -15.23 -3.48
CA ALA A 313 -8.11 -15.56 -2.49
C ALA A 313 -8.47 -16.77 -1.62
N HIS A 314 -9.77 -17.06 -1.43
CA HIS A 314 -10.30 -18.15 -0.60
C HIS A 314 -10.63 -19.43 -1.36
N LYS A 315 -10.09 -19.61 -2.57
CA LYS A 315 -10.16 -20.84 -3.38
C LYS A 315 -11.59 -21.41 -3.55
N PRO A 316 -12.52 -20.64 -4.13
CA PRO A 316 -13.84 -21.16 -4.46
C PRO A 316 -13.72 -22.31 -5.48
N ALA A 317 -14.70 -23.23 -5.51
CA ALA A 317 -14.77 -24.26 -6.56
C ALA A 317 -14.90 -23.61 -7.94
N ARG A 318 -15.65 -22.49 -8.01
CA ARG A 318 -15.86 -21.70 -9.21
C ARG A 318 -16.25 -20.27 -8.84
N LEU A 319 -15.63 -19.26 -9.47
CA LEU A 319 -16.03 -17.87 -9.36
C LEU A 319 -16.62 -17.40 -10.70
N ILE A 320 -17.86 -16.93 -10.68
CA ILE A 320 -18.59 -16.45 -11.85
C ILE A 320 -18.77 -14.95 -11.71
N ILE A 321 -18.25 -14.19 -12.68
CA ILE A 321 -18.43 -12.75 -12.82
C ILE A 321 -19.52 -12.53 -13.86
N PHE A 322 -20.59 -11.83 -13.48
CA PHE A 322 -21.67 -11.45 -14.40
C PHE A 322 -21.84 -9.94 -14.41
N ASP A 323 -21.56 -9.32 -15.55
CA ASP A 323 -21.60 -7.87 -15.72
C ASP A 323 -22.15 -7.49 -17.10
N ILE A 324 -22.79 -6.32 -17.19
CA ILE A 324 -23.23 -5.77 -18.45
C ILE A 324 -22.09 -5.07 -19.21
N TYR A 325 -21.06 -4.55 -18.49
CA TYR A 325 -19.98 -3.79 -19.07
C TYR A 325 -18.72 -4.65 -19.26
N GLU A 326 -18.47 -5.01 -20.52
CA GLU A 326 -17.40 -5.94 -20.90
C GLU A 326 -16.00 -5.49 -20.51
N ASN A 327 -15.67 -4.18 -20.65
CA ASN A 327 -14.31 -3.71 -20.41
C ASN A 327 -13.90 -3.90 -18.94
N ASN A 328 -14.74 -3.51 -18.00
CA ASN A 328 -14.46 -3.69 -16.58
C ASN A 328 -14.40 -5.18 -16.20
N ALA A 329 -15.29 -6.00 -16.79
CA ALA A 329 -15.29 -7.45 -16.59
C ALA A 329 -14.01 -8.09 -17.14
N TYR A 330 -13.50 -7.61 -18.27
CA TYR A 330 -12.23 -8.04 -18.85
C TYR A 330 -11.04 -7.65 -17.96
N ASP A 331 -11.00 -6.42 -17.47
CA ASP A 331 -9.91 -5.95 -16.62
C ASP A 331 -9.75 -6.80 -15.36
N ILE A 332 -10.86 -7.04 -14.63
CA ILE A 332 -10.82 -7.91 -13.44
C ILE A 332 -10.49 -9.36 -13.80
N GLN A 333 -10.93 -9.87 -14.97
CA GLN A 333 -10.55 -11.19 -15.43
C GLN A 333 -9.04 -11.32 -15.60
N GLN A 334 -8.38 -10.36 -16.27
CA GLN A 334 -6.94 -10.38 -16.49
C GLN A 334 -6.17 -10.31 -15.17
N GLU A 335 -6.60 -9.43 -14.27
CA GLU A 335 -5.99 -9.30 -12.95
C GLU A 335 -6.05 -10.62 -12.17
N LEU A 336 -7.23 -11.25 -12.09
CA LEU A 336 -7.42 -12.49 -11.34
C LEU A 336 -6.70 -13.68 -11.96
N LYS A 337 -6.65 -13.78 -13.29
CA LYS A 337 -5.88 -14.83 -13.99
C LYS A 337 -4.37 -14.72 -13.70
N MET A 338 -3.82 -13.50 -13.63
CA MET A 338 -2.42 -13.31 -13.28
C MET A 338 -2.12 -13.65 -11.82
N LYS A 339 -3.03 -13.27 -10.91
CA LYS A 339 -2.81 -13.44 -9.48
C LYS A 339 -3.16 -14.85 -8.98
N TYR A 340 -4.16 -15.46 -9.58
CA TYR A 340 -4.69 -16.78 -9.20
C TYR A 340 -4.87 -17.68 -10.45
N PRO A 341 -3.79 -18.13 -11.09
CA PRO A 341 -3.83 -18.86 -12.38
C PRO A 341 -4.63 -20.17 -12.30
N ASP A 342 -4.67 -20.81 -11.14
CA ASP A 342 -5.38 -22.08 -10.92
C ASP A 342 -6.87 -21.91 -10.59
N SER A 343 -7.36 -20.66 -10.49
CA SER A 343 -8.76 -20.40 -10.17
C SER A 343 -9.70 -20.74 -11.33
N LYS A 344 -10.81 -21.39 -11.04
CA LYS A 344 -11.87 -21.65 -12.04
C LYS A 344 -12.74 -20.41 -12.21
N LEU A 345 -12.22 -19.43 -12.94
CA LEU A 345 -12.88 -18.15 -13.21
C LEU A 345 -13.70 -18.21 -14.49
N ILE A 346 -14.97 -17.82 -14.42
CA ILE A 346 -15.90 -17.67 -15.53
C ILE A 346 -16.37 -16.22 -15.58
N VAL A 347 -16.26 -15.59 -16.75
CA VAL A 347 -16.77 -14.23 -16.96
C VAL A 347 -17.88 -14.29 -18.01
N LEU A 348 -19.03 -13.74 -17.66
CA LEU A 348 -20.24 -13.72 -18.47
C LEU A 348 -20.70 -12.28 -18.66
N ILE A 349 -21.00 -11.93 -19.89
CA ILE A 349 -21.56 -10.62 -20.21
C ILE A 349 -23.06 -10.74 -20.42
N GLY A 350 -23.81 -9.82 -19.82
CA GLY A 350 -25.26 -9.75 -19.92
C GLY A 350 -25.87 -8.86 -18.84
N SER A 351 -27.17 -8.60 -18.98
CA SER A 351 -27.94 -7.77 -18.07
C SER A 351 -28.75 -8.63 -17.10
N ILE A 352 -28.86 -8.17 -15.85
CA ILE A 352 -29.77 -8.77 -14.86
C ILE A 352 -31.25 -8.51 -15.21
N ARG A 353 -31.54 -7.60 -16.13
CA ARG A 353 -32.89 -7.33 -16.66
C ARG A 353 -33.41 -8.45 -17.59
N ASP A 354 -32.47 -9.23 -18.14
CA ASP A 354 -32.76 -10.32 -19.08
C ASP A 354 -33.01 -11.61 -18.29
N GLU A 355 -34.28 -11.91 -18.07
CA GLU A 355 -34.73 -13.07 -17.30
C GLU A 355 -34.22 -14.39 -17.91
N GLU A 356 -34.31 -14.55 -19.25
CA GLU A 356 -33.87 -15.77 -19.92
C GLU A 356 -32.36 -15.99 -19.75
N ARG A 357 -31.60 -14.92 -19.83
CA ARG A 357 -30.14 -14.94 -19.60
C ARG A 357 -29.81 -15.33 -18.16
N VAL A 358 -30.51 -14.76 -17.19
CA VAL A 358 -30.38 -15.11 -15.77
C VAL A 358 -30.70 -16.58 -15.54
N GLU A 359 -31.85 -17.05 -16.01
CA GLU A 359 -32.27 -18.46 -15.90
C GLU A 359 -31.24 -19.42 -16.52
N THR A 360 -30.72 -19.10 -17.70
CA THR A 360 -29.68 -19.89 -18.38
C THR A 360 -28.41 -20.00 -17.52
N ILE A 361 -27.99 -18.91 -16.89
CA ILE A 361 -26.79 -18.87 -16.03
C ILE A 361 -27.01 -19.75 -14.79
N PHE A 362 -28.13 -19.59 -14.10
CA PHE A 362 -28.46 -20.36 -12.90
C PHE A 362 -28.62 -21.86 -13.20
N GLY A 363 -29.35 -22.20 -14.27
CA GLY A 363 -29.53 -23.58 -14.70
C GLY A 363 -28.21 -24.27 -15.04
N LYS A 364 -27.31 -23.59 -15.73
CA LYS A 364 -26.00 -24.13 -16.15
C LYS A 364 -24.99 -24.28 -15.05
N TYR A 365 -24.87 -23.25 -14.19
CA TYR A 365 -23.75 -23.15 -13.26
C TYR A 365 -24.10 -23.47 -11.82
N ARG A 366 -25.38 -23.43 -11.44
CA ARG A 366 -25.90 -23.78 -10.10
C ARG A 366 -25.10 -23.09 -9.00
N PRO A 367 -25.13 -21.77 -8.88
CA PRO A 367 -24.37 -21.06 -7.84
C PRO A 367 -24.86 -21.47 -6.44
N ASP A 368 -23.94 -21.70 -5.51
CA ASP A 368 -24.22 -21.90 -4.10
C ASP A 368 -24.49 -20.59 -3.37
N ILE A 369 -23.74 -19.53 -3.75
CA ILE A 369 -23.78 -18.23 -3.11
C ILE A 369 -23.82 -17.14 -4.18
N ILE A 370 -24.63 -16.12 -3.96
CA ILE A 370 -24.73 -14.95 -4.82
C ILE A 370 -24.39 -13.69 -4.04
N TYR A 371 -23.50 -12.88 -4.60
CA TYR A 371 -23.29 -11.50 -4.19
C TYR A 371 -23.83 -10.58 -5.27
N HIS A 372 -24.93 -9.90 -4.96
CA HIS A 372 -25.61 -9.02 -5.91
C HIS A 372 -25.16 -7.57 -5.72
N ALA A 373 -24.19 -7.13 -6.56
CA ALA A 373 -23.65 -5.77 -6.56
C ALA A 373 -24.00 -4.99 -7.84
N ALA A 374 -24.78 -5.56 -8.76
CA ALA A 374 -25.25 -4.86 -9.96
C ALA A 374 -26.37 -3.88 -9.61
N ALA A 375 -26.14 -2.58 -9.79
CA ALA A 375 -27.16 -1.54 -9.59
C ALA A 375 -26.74 -0.22 -10.25
N HIS A 376 -27.72 0.59 -10.66
CA HIS A 376 -27.53 2.01 -10.95
C HIS A 376 -27.52 2.77 -9.63
N LYS A 377 -26.46 3.59 -9.39
CA LYS A 377 -26.22 4.21 -8.08
C LYS A 377 -26.14 5.74 -8.09
N HIS A 378 -26.04 6.35 -9.28
CA HIS A 378 -25.87 7.81 -9.40
C HIS A 378 -27.20 8.52 -9.23
N VAL A 379 -27.41 9.15 -8.06
CA VAL A 379 -28.65 9.82 -7.71
C VAL A 379 -29.11 10.81 -8.80
N PRO A 380 -28.29 11.78 -9.27
CA PRO A 380 -28.78 12.74 -10.27
C PRO A 380 -29.18 12.11 -11.60
N LEU A 381 -28.51 11.01 -12.01
CA LEU A 381 -28.86 10.33 -13.25
C LEU A 381 -30.13 9.51 -13.11
N MET A 382 -30.38 8.94 -11.94
CA MET A 382 -31.61 8.20 -11.67
C MET A 382 -32.80 9.13 -11.48
N GLU A 383 -32.60 10.32 -10.90
CA GLU A 383 -33.65 11.37 -10.89
C GLU A 383 -34.04 11.81 -12.28
N ALA A 384 -33.09 11.90 -13.21
CA ALA A 384 -33.35 12.21 -14.62
C ALA A 384 -33.89 11.02 -15.44
N SER A 385 -33.75 9.78 -14.93
CA SER A 385 -34.15 8.55 -15.63
C SER A 385 -34.75 7.54 -14.64
N PRO A 386 -35.90 7.85 -14.01
CA PRO A 386 -36.46 7.05 -12.93
C PRO A 386 -36.88 5.65 -13.39
N ASN A 387 -37.39 5.51 -14.62
CA ASN A 387 -37.77 4.21 -15.20
C ASN A 387 -36.57 3.25 -15.27
N GLU A 388 -35.37 3.75 -15.57
CA GLU A 388 -34.16 2.96 -15.63
C GLU A 388 -33.71 2.47 -14.24
N ALA A 389 -33.95 3.24 -13.18
CA ALA A 389 -33.73 2.79 -11.82
C ALA A 389 -34.63 1.59 -11.48
N ILE A 390 -35.89 1.61 -11.90
CA ILE A 390 -36.83 0.51 -11.67
C ILE A 390 -36.46 -0.72 -12.50
N LYS A 391 -36.28 -0.57 -13.82
CA LYS A 391 -35.89 -1.67 -14.71
C LYS A 391 -34.64 -2.41 -14.22
N ASN A 392 -33.63 -1.65 -13.82
CA ASN A 392 -32.36 -2.25 -13.43
C ASN A 392 -32.31 -2.69 -11.97
N ASN A 393 -32.65 -1.78 -11.04
CA ASN A 393 -32.47 -2.08 -9.62
C ASN A 393 -33.60 -2.99 -9.10
N VAL A 394 -34.86 -2.65 -9.39
CA VAL A 394 -36.02 -3.40 -8.86
C VAL A 394 -36.25 -4.68 -9.65
N LEU A 395 -36.57 -4.58 -10.94
CA LEU A 395 -36.91 -5.74 -11.76
C LEU A 395 -35.70 -6.66 -11.98
N GLY A 396 -34.50 -6.10 -12.17
CA GLY A 396 -33.29 -6.91 -12.26
C GLY A 396 -32.98 -7.68 -10.97
N THR A 397 -33.21 -7.09 -9.79
CA THR A 397 -33.11 -7.82 -8.51
C THR A 397 -34.18 -8.90 -8.41
N TYR A 398 -35.42 -8.60 -8.81
CA TYR A 398 -36.52 -9.54 -8.78
C TYR A 398 -36.24 -10.79 -9.64
N ASN A 399 -35.72 -10.60 -10.87
CA ASN A 399 -35.30 -11.72 -11.73
C ASN A 399 -34.25 -12.62 -11.07
N LEU A 400 -33.25 -11.99 -10.41
CA LEU A 400 -32.22 -12.76 -9.70
C LEU A 400 -32.77 -13.52 -8.50
N VAL A 401 -33.70 -12.91 -7.75
CA VAL A 401 -34.36 -13.53 -6.58
C VAL A 401 -35.23 -14.69 -7.00
N LEU A 402 -36.02 -14.54 -8.06
CA LEU A 402 -36.82 -15.64 -8.65
C LEU A 402 -35.95 -16.82 -9.08
N ALA A 403 -34.86 -16.54 -9.78
CA ALA A 403 -33.94 -17.59 -10.19
C ALA A 403 -33.24 -18.23 -8.98
N ALA A 404 -32.86 -17.46 -7.96
CA ALA A 404 -32.21 -17.97 -6.74
C ALA A 404 -33.15 -18.93 -5.98
N ASP A 405 -34.41 -18.58 -5.82
CA ASP A 405 -35.43 -19.44 -5.21
C ASP A 405 -35.67 -20.71 -6.02
N ARG A 406 -35.93 -20.57 -7.32
CA ARG A 406 -36.16 -21.69 -8.24
C ARG A 406 -35.03 -22.72 -8.26
N TRP A 407 -33.77 -22.21 -8.24
CA TRP A 407 -32.58 -23.06 -8.31
C TRP A 407 -31.98 -23.38 -6.93
N LYS A 408 -32.69 -23.06 -5.85
CA LYS A 408 -32.35 -23.37 -4.45
C LYS A 408 -30.93 -22.95 -4.09
N VAL A 409 -30.59 -21.71 -4.41
CA VAL A 409 -29.32 -21.08 -4.00
C VAL A 409 -29.27 -21.05 -2.48
N LYS A 410 -28.15 -21.38 -1.88
CA LYS A 410 -28.06 -21.42 -0.40
C LYS A 410 -28.14 -20.04 0.21
N LYS A 411 -27.39 -19.05 -0.36
CA LYS A 411 -27.37 -17.69 0.14
C LYS A 411 -27.36 -16.66 -0.96
N PHE A 412 -28.14 -15.61 -0.74
CA PHE A 412 -28.22 -14.44 -1.60
C PHE A 412 -27.93 -13.18 -0.79
N VAL A 413 -26.77 -12.55 -1.03
CA VAL A 413 -26.31 -11.34 -0.33
C VAL A 413 -26.47 -10.15 -1.24
N GLN A 414 -27.41 -9.26 -0.92
CA GLN A 414 -27.65 -8.04 -1.66
C GLN A 414 -26.84 -6.89 -1.11
N ILE A 415 -26.10 -6.19 -1.96
CA ILE A 415 -25.49 -4.92 -1.63
C ILE A 415 -26.57 -3.84 -1.62
N SER A 416 -26.75 -3.20 -0.45
CA SER A 416 -27.66 -2.07 -0.25
C SER A 416 -26.89 -0.81 0.17
N THR A 417 -27.60 0.24 0.58
CA THR A 417 -27.05 1.55 0.83
C THR A 417 -27.79 2.25 1.96
N ASP A 418 -27.12 3.19 2.65
CA ASP A 418 -27.68 4.16 3.59
C ASP A 418 -28.86 4.97 2.98
N LYS A 419 -28.84 5.17 1.66
CA LYS A 419 -29.90 5.93 0.95
C LYS A 419 -31.22 5.19 0.81
N ALA A 420 -31.28 3.91 1.14
CA ALA A 420 -32.51 3.14 1.25
C ALA A 420 -33.31 3.46 2.55
N VAL A 421 -32.66 4.14 3.51
CA VAL A 421 -33.25 4.59 4.76
C VAL A 421 -33.92 5.96 4.52
N ASN A 422 -35.22 6.07 4.77
CA ASN A 422 -36.01 7.29 4.54
C ASN A 422 -35.63 7.97 3.21
N PRO A 423 -35.81 7.28 2.05
CA PRO A 423 -35.26 7.75 0.79
C PRO A 423 -35.85 9.09 0.36
N THR A 424 -34.98 9.98 -0.12
CA THR A 424 -35.35 11.32 -0.69
C THR A 424 -35.09 11.35 -2.21
N ASN A 425 -34.76 10.19 -2.79
CA ASN A 425 -34.44 10.03 -4.20
C ASN A 425 -34.86 8.66 -4.71
N ILE A 426 -35.10 8.58 -6.04
CA ILE A 426 -35.60 7.37 -6.70
C ILE A 426 -34.60 6.18 -6.59
N MET A 427 -33.29 6.47 -6.60
CA MET A 427 -32.28 5.42 -6.44
C MET A 427 -32.36 4.77 -5.06
N GLY A 428 -32.47 5.58 -3.99
CA GLY A 428 -32.69 5.08 -2.63
C GLY A 428 -33.99 4.30 -2.50
N ALA A 429 -35.10 4.85 -3.04
CA ALA A 429 -36.40 4.21 -3.06
C ALA A 429 -36.36 2.85 -3.80
N SER A 430 -35.70 2.79 -4.95
CA SER A 430 -35.51 1.51 -5.68
C SER A 430 -34.77 0.46 -4.85
N LYS A 431 -33.73 0.85 -4.12
CA LYS A 431 -32.98 -0.05 -3.22
C LYS A 431 -33.83 -0.51 -2.03
N ARG A 432 -34.70 0.38 -1.50
CA ARG A 432 -35.65 0.00 -0.45
C ARG A 432 -36.65 -1.06 -0.93
N VAL A 433 -37.16 -0.94 -2.16
CA VAL A 433 -38.02 -1.98 -2.76
C VAL A 433 -37.24 -3.30 -2.90
N CYS A 434 -35.97 -3.26 -3.32
CA CYS A 434 -35.16 -4.46 -3.39
C CYS A 434 -35.00 -5.17 -2.01
N GLU A 435 -34.82 -4.41 -0.94
CA GLU A 435 -34.78 -4.97 0.43
C GLU A 435 -36.10 -5.65 0.81
N ARG A 436 -37.24 -5.05 0.44
CA ARG A 436 -38.56 -5.65 0.65
C ARG A 436 -38.76 -6.94 -0.16
N ILE A 437 -38.26 -7.00 -1.41
CA ILE A 437 -38.33 -8.20 -2.25
C ILE A 437 -37.59 -9.34 -1.55
N ILE A 438 -36.34 -9.16 -1.13
CA ILE A 438 -35.58 -10.23 -0.50
C ILE A 438 -36.17 -10.66 0.85
N GLN A 439 -36.71 -9.72 1.65
CA GLN A 439 -37.38 -10.07 2.91
C GLN A 439 -38.69 -10.87 2.69
N SER A 440 -39.46 -10.52 1.66
CA SER A 440 -40.68 -11.28 1.29
C SER A 440 -40.31 -12.69 0.86
N PHE A 441 -39.40 -12.87 -0.09
CA PHE A 441 -38.99 -14.19 -0.55
C PHE A 441 -38.35 -15.05 0.56
N ASN A 442 -37.66 -14.47 1.50
CA ASN A 442 -37.04 -15.20 2.61
C ASN A 442 -38.08 -15.93 3.50
N LYS A 443 -39.34 -15.47 3.54
CA LYS A 443 -40.38 -16.11 4.35
C LYS A 443 -40.73 -17.51 3.88
N HIS A 444 -40.60 -17.80 2.58
CA HIS A 444 -41.08 -19.03 1.93
C HIS A 444 -40.00 -19.81 1.20
N SER A 445 -38.83 -19.24 0.97
CA SER A 445 -37.73 -19.83 0.22
C SER A 445 -36.79 -20.65 1.10
N GLU A 446 -36.16 -21.66 0.51
CA GLU A 446 -35.03 -22.37 1.11
C GLU A 446 -33.70 -21.56 1.03
N THR A 447 -33.70 -20.42 0.33
CA THR A 447 -32.55 -19.53 0.17
C THR A 447 -32.49 -18.50 1.30
N ASP A 448 -31.35 -18.36 1.97
CA ASP A 448 -31.12 -17.29 2.94
C ASP A 448 -30.91 -15.97 2.17
N PHE A 449 -31.94 -15.14 2.11
CA PHE A 449 -31.87 -13.82 1.49
C PHE A 449 -31.51 -12.76 2.53
N VAL A 450 -30.43 -11.97 2.29
CA VAL A 450 -30.00 -10.90 3.19
C VAL A 450 -29.55 -9.67 2.43
N ALA A 451 -29.65 -8.50 3.08
CA ALA A 451 -29.08 -7.25 2.57
C ALA A 451 -27.97 -6.74 3.47
N VAL A 452 -27.00 -6.03 2.88
CA VAL A 452 -25.94 -5.35 3.62
C VAL A 452 -25.93 -3.88 3.23
N ARG A 453 -26.25 -2.99 4.18
CA ARG A 453 -26.24 -1.55 4.03
C ARG A 453 -24.90 -0.97 4.47
N PHE A 454 -24.38 -0.06 3.68
CA PHE A 454 -23.26 0.80 4.04
C PHE A 454 -23.33 2.12 3.29
N GLY A 455 -22.61 3.12 3.80
CA GLY A 455 -22.55 4.46 3.22
C GLY A 455 -21.58 4.55 2.04
N ASN A 456 -20.90 5.71 1.91
CA ASN A 456 -20.00 5.91 0.78
C ASN A 456 -18.70 5.12 0.91
N VAL A 457 -18.18 4.64 -0.22
CA VAL A 457 -16.86 4.00 -0.29
C VAL A 457 -15.88 4.89 -1.02
N LEU A 458 -14.65 4.97 -0.47
CA LEU A 458 -13.59 5.82 -0.99
C LEU A 458 -13.12 5.36 -2.37
N GLY A 459 -12.95 6.31 -3.29
CA GLY A 459 -12.36 6.04 -4.59
C GLY A 459 -13.22 5.23 -5.57
N SER A 460 -14.50 4.97 -5.25
CA SER A 460 -15.41 4.28 -6.17
C SER A 460 -15.67 5.12 -7.44
N ASN A 461 -15.89 4.45 -8.57
CA ASN A 461 -16.15 5.11 -9.85
C ASN A 461 -17.28 6.12 -9.76
N GLY A 462 -17.04 7.35 -10.26
CA GLY A 462 -18.01 8.44 -10.24
C GLY A 462 -18.29 9.05 -8.86
N SER A 463 -17.52 8.71 -7.82
CA SER A 463 -17.64 9.32 -6.50
C SER A 463 -16.90 10.67 -6.41
N VAL A 464 -17.06 11.35 -5.28
CA VAL A 464 -16.52 12.70 -5.03
C VAL A 464 -14.99 12.77 -5.13
N ILE A 465 -14.26 11.75 -4.70
CA ILE A 465 -12.79 11.73 -4.72
C ILE A 465 -12.22 11.75 -6.14
N PRO A 466 -12.62 10.85 -7.07
CA PRO A 466 -12.22 10.94 -8.48
C PRO A 466 -12.61 12.28 -9.14
N LEU A 467 -13.76 12.84 -8.78
CA LEU A 467 -14.18 14.14 -9.29
C LEU A 467 -13.23 15.24 -8.83
N PHE A 468 -12.96 15.35 -7.53
CA PHE A 468 -12.03 16.33 -6.98
C PHE A 468 -10.63 16.20 -7.56
N LYS A 469 -10.11 14.95 -7.72
CA LYS A 469 -8.82 14.71 -8.40
C LYS A 469 -8.79 15.29 -9.81
N LYS A 470 -9.86 15.09 -10.61
CA LYS A 470 -9.95 15.64 -11.96
C LYS A 470 -10.02 17.17 -11.96
N GLN A 471 -10.81 17.76 -11.05
CA GLN A 471 -10.95 19.21 -10.93
C GLN A 471 -9.64 19.87 -10.49
N ILE A 472 -8.94 19.30 -9.51
CA ILE A 472 -7.62 19.79 -9.06
C ILE A 472 -6.59 19.69 -10.20
N ALA A 473 -6.55 18.58 -10.93
CA ALA A 473 -5.65 18.39 -12.07
C ALA A 473 -5.91 19.38 -13.21
N ALA A 474 -7.18 19.84 -13.35
CA ALA A 474 -7.59 20.86 -14.33
C ALA A 474 -7.32 22.31 -13.87
N GLY A 475 -6.84 22.53 -12.63
CA GLY A 475 -6.60 23.85 -12.07
C GLY A 475 -7.79 24.44 -11.29
N GLY A 476 -8.82 23.64 -11.02
CA GLY A 476 -10.03 24.03 -10.29
C GLY A 476 -11.14 24.58 -11.20
N PRO A 477 -12.23 25.11 -10.63
CA PRO A 477 -12.55 25.07 -9.20
C PRO A 477 -12.93 23.67 -8.73
N VAL A 478 -12.80 23.40 -7.41
CA VAL A 478 -13.36 22.21 -6.77
C VAL A 478 -14.78 22.52 -6.34
N THR A 479 -15.76 21.73 -6.80
CA THR A 479 -17.18 21.98 -6.53
C THR A 479 -17.69 21.16 -5.36
N VAL A 480 -18.23 21.81 -4.33
CA VAL A 480 -18.87 21.22 -3.16
C VAL A 480 -20.33 21.63 -3.14
N THR A 481 -21.25 20.70 -2.88
CA THR A 481 -22.68 20.99 -2.96
C THR A 481 -23.15 21.87 -1.80
N ASP A 482 -22.66 21.67 -0.58
CA ASP A 482 -22.99 22.47 0.58
C ASP A 482 -21.83 22.49 1.59
N PRO A 483 -21.55 23.62 2.29
CA PRO A 483 -20.48 23.71 3.28
C PRO A 483 -20.62 22.73 4.47
N GLU A 484 -21.85 22.44 4.86
CA GLU A 484 -22.17 21.60 6.02
C GLU A 484 -22.43 20.14 5.67
N ILE A 485 -22.38 19.78 4.37
CA ILE A 485 -22.65 18.41 3.95
C ILE A 485 -21.64 17.43 4.55
N ILE A 486 -22.15 16.39 5.18
CA ILE A 486 -21.33 15.31 5.73
C ILE A 486 -21.66 13.98 5.06
N ARG A 487 -20.65 13.11 5.01
CA ARG A 487 -20.81 11.74 4.54
C ARG A 487 -19.94 10.81 5.39
N TYR A 488 -20.40 9.58 5.52
CA TYR A 488 -19.60 8.51 6.09
C TYR A 488 -18.78 7.85 4.99
N PHE A 489 -17.54 7.50 5.29
CA PHE A 489 -16.64 6.86 4.33
C PHE A 489 -15.99 5.61 4.88
N MET A 490 -15.89 4.60 4.04
CA MET A 490 -15.19 3.33 4.27
C MET A 490 -14.30 3.04 3.06
N THR A 491 -13.21 2.28 3.22
CA THR A 491 -12.48 1.79 2.04
C THR A 491 -13.28 0.68 1.34
N ILE A 492 -13.05 0.49 0.05
CA ILE A 492 -13.74 -0.56 -0.70
C ILE A 492 -13.38 -1.95 -0.14
N SER A 493 -12.10 -2.17 0.16
CA SER A 493 -11.62 -3.45 0.71
C SER A 493 -12.25 -3.75 2.08
N GLU A 494 -12.36 -2.74 2.95
CA GLU A 494 -13.00 -2.82 4.25
C GLU A 494 -14.48 -3.18 4.12
N ALA A 495 -15.23 -2.46 3.28
CA ALA A 495 -16.65 -2.72 3.05
C ALA A 495 -16.88 -4.17 2.57
N VAL A 496 -16.07 -4.61 1.61
CA VAL A 496 -16.19 -5.96 1.05
C VAL A 496 -15.85 -7.05 2.06
N SER A 497 -14.80 -6.86 2.87
CA SER A 497 -14.47 -7.82 3.94
C SER A 497 -15.62 -7.99 4.94
N LEU A 498 -16.27 -6.88 5.31
CA LEU A 498 -17.45 -6.93 6.20
C LEU A 498 -18.68 -7.52 5.51
N VAL A 499 -18.88 -7.28 4.21
CA VAL A 499 -19.96 -7.93 3.43
C VAL A 499 -19.77 -9.44 3.38
N LEU A 500 -18.55 -9.92 3.16
CA LEU A 500 -18.24 -11.35 3.18
C LEU A 500 -18.55 -11.96 4.55
N GLN A 501 -18.17 -11.28 5.63
CA GLN A 501 -18.43 -11.72 7.00
C GLN A 501 -19.91 -11.65 7.37
N ALA A 502 -20.65 -10.63 6.92
CA ALA A 502 -22.11 -10.57 7.05
C ALA A 502 -22.78 -11.78 6.36
N GLY A 503 -22.28 -12.18 5.17
CA GLY A 503 -22.71 -13.40 4.48
C GLY A 503 -22.50 -14.67 5.30
N VAL A 504 -21.42 -14.76 6.10
CA VAL A 504 -21.21 -15.87 7.05
C VAL A 504 -22.26 -15.87 8.15
N TYR A 505 -22.58 -14.70 8.71
CA TYR A 505 -23.55 -14.57 9.81
C TYR A 505 -25.01 -14.72 9.37
N ALA A 506 -25.28 -14.59 8.08
CA ALA A 506 -26.62 -14.62 7.49
C ALA A 506 -27.39 -15.91 7.81
N LYS A 507 -28.62 -15.77 8.29
CA LYS A 507 -29.59 -16.85 8.59
C LYS A 507 -30.89 -16.70 7.81
N GLY A 508 -31.03 -15.60 7.06
CA GLY A 508 -32.16 -15.25 6.22
C GLY A 508 -33.08 -14.16 6.78
N GLY A 509 -33.41 -13.18 5.93
CA GLY A 509 -34.30 -12.07 6.25
C GLY A 509 -33.60 -10.84 6.86
N GLU A 510 -32.32 -10.94 7.23
CA GLU A 510 -31.61 -9.87 7.93
C GLU A 510 -31.22 -8.72 6.99
N ILE A 511 -31.19 -7.51 7.58
CA ILE A 511 -30.55 -6.34 7.01
C ILE A 511 -29.34 -6.01 7.89
N PHE A 512 -28.16 -6.36 7.42
CA PHE A 512 -26.92 -5.98 8.09
C PHE A 512 -26.57 -4.52 7.80
N VAL A 513 -26.09 -3.81 8.81
CA VAL A 513 -25.67 -2.41 8.72
C VAL A 513 -24.22 -2.30 9.16
N LEU A 514 -23.36 -1.84 8.28
CA LEU A 514 -21.94 -1.69 8.59
C LEU A 514 -21.69 -0.39 9.37
N ASP A 515 -20.84 -0.48 10.40
CA ASP A 515 -20.38 0.70 11.14
C ASP A 515 -19.48 1.56 10.24
N MET A 516 -19.98 2.74 9.90
CA MET A 516 -19.29 3.68 9.02
C MET A 516 -18.27 4.56 9.75
N GLY A 517 -18.15 4.45 11.08
CA GLY A 517 -17.26 5.27 11.91
C GLY A 517 -17.63 6.75 11.90
N GLU A 518 -16.61 7.62 12.02
CA GLU A 518 -16.82 9.06 12.14
C GLU A 518 -17.27 9.72 10.82
N PRO A 519 -18.22 10.67 10.89
CA PRO A 519 -18.65 11.43 9.72
C PRO A 519 -17.58 12.42 9.25
N VAL A 520 -17.52 12.66 7.94
CA VAL A 520 -16.52 13.52 7.29
C VAL A 520 -17.23 14.65 6.56
N LYS A 521 -16.88 15.91 6.86
CA LYS A 521 -17.32 17.08 6.06
C LYS A 521 -16.68 17.03 4.68
N ILE A 522 -17.50 17.16 3.63
CA ILE A 522 -17.01 17.12 2.23
C ILE A 522 -16.11 18.33 1.94
N LEU A 523 -16.38 19.48 2.56
CA LEU A 523 -15.52 20.66 2.47
C LEU A 523 -14.11 20.37 3.00
N ASP A 524 -13.99 19.69 4.15
CA ASP A 524 -12.68 19.31 4.71
C ASP A 524 -11.96 18.29 3.84
N LEU A 525 -12.71 17.37 3.24
CA LEU A 525 -12.18 16.41 2.26
C LEU A 525 -11.59 17.16 1.05
N ALA A 526 -12.31 18.12 0.49
CA ALA A 526 -11.87 18.96 -0.63
C ALA A 526 -10.58 19.72 -0.29
N LYS A 527 -10.56 20.43 0.86
CA LYS A 527 -9.38 21.15 1.35
C LYS A 527 -8.17 20.25 1.54
N ASN A 528 -8.37 19.06 2.11
CA ASN A 528 -7.30 18.09 2.31
C ASN A 528 -6.75 17.56 0.98
N MET A 529 -7.60 17.29 0.00
CA MET A 529 -7.16 16.83 -1.32
C MET A 529 -6.38 17.90 -2.09
N ILE A 530 -6.80 19.15 -2.01
CA ILE A 530 -6.06 20.29 -2.60
C ILE A 530 -4.66 20.38 -1.97
N ARG A 531 -4.56 20.31 -0.63
CA ARG A 531 -3.28 20.36 0.09
C ARG A 531 -2.37 19.17 -0.24
N LEU A 532 -2.92 17.96 -0.29
CA LEU A 532 -2.16 16.76 -0.70
C LEU A 532 -1.63 16.84 -2.13
N SER A 533 -2.30 17.62 -2.98
CA SER A 533 -1.86 17.88 -4.35
C SER A 533 -0.80 19.00 -4.44
N GLY A 534 -0.40 19.60 -3.29
CA GLY A 534 0.62 20.63 -3.21
C GLY A 534 0.09 22.06 -3.43
N TYR A 535 -1.21 22.25 -3.42
CA TYR A 535 -1.86 23.55 -3.60
C TYR A 535 -2.47 24.09 -2.31
N THR A 536 -2.69 25.40 -2.25
CA THR A 536 -3.38 26.08 -1.14
C THR A 536 -4.85 26.27 -1.50
N PRO A 537 -5.81 25.77 -0.67
CA PRO A 537 -7.23 26.01 -0.87
C PRO A 537 -7.54 27.52 -0.94
N ASP A 538 -8.46 27.90 -1.79
CA ASP A 538 -8.97 29.25 -2.03
C ASP A 538 -7.93 30.28 -2.54
N LYS A 539 -6.64 29.89 -2.61
CA LYS A 539 -5.58 30.71 -3.18
C LYS A 539 -5.11 30.20 -4.55
N ASP A 540 -4.75 28.93 -4.63
CA ASP A 540 -4.27 28.29 -5.86
C ASP A 540 -5.42 27.54 -6.57
N ILE A 541 -6.33 26.93 -5.80
CA ILE A 541 -7.52 26.21 -6.27
C ILE A 541 -8.73 26.74 -5.50
N ALA A 542 -9.67 27.33 -6.19
CA ALA A 542 -10.92 27.83 -5.61
C ALA A 542 -11.86 26.67 -5.24
N ILE A 543 -12.67 26.86 -4.19
CA ILE A 543 -13.76 25.96 -3.82
C ILE A 543 -15.06 26.70 -4.07
N GLU A 544 -15.94 26.14 -4.90
CA GLU A 544 -17.23 26.69 -5.25
C GLU A 544 -18.37 25.86 -4.67
N PHE A 545 -19.42 26.54 -4.17
CA PHE A 545 -20.62 25.89 -3.65
C PHE A 545 -21.73 25.92 -4.71
N THR A 546 -22.20 24.73 -5.09
CA THR A 546 -23.16 24.56 -6.20
C THR A 546 -24.62 24.42 -5.75
N GLY A 547 -24.88 24.32 -4.44
CA GLY A 547 -26.18 23.94 -3.90
C GLY A 547 -26.39 22.42 -3.90
N LEU A 548 -27.33 21.95 -3.04
CA LEU A 548 -27.71 20.54 -3.00
C LEU A 548 -28.38 20.13 -4.31
N ARG A 549 -28.03 18.96 -4.81
CA ARG A 549 -28.62 18.39 -6.01
C ARG A 549 -30.03 17.81 -5.71
N PRO A 550 -30.90 17.64 -6.71
CA PRO A 550 -32.18 16.97 -6.53
C PRO A 550 -32.00 15.61 -5.81
N GLY A 551 -32.82 15.37 -4.80
CA GLY A 551 -32.77 14.13 -4.01
C GLY A 551 -31.55 13.96 -3.05
N GLU A 552 -30.65 14.94 -2.96
CA GLU A 552 -29.47 14.87 -2.06
C GLU A 552 -29.84 15.33 -0.64
N LYS A 553 -29.46 14.49 0.36
CA LYS A 553 -29.57 14.81 1.79
C LYS A 553 -28.34 15.58 2.27
N LEU A 554 -28.53 16.49 3.23
CA LEU A 554 -27.41 17.12 3.95
C LEU A 554 -26.67 16.11 4.84
N TYR A 555 -27.43 15.23 5.51
CA TYR A 555 -26.96 14.16 6.39
C TYR A 555 -27.59 12.83 5.95
N GLU A 556 -26.83 11.75 5.92
CA GLU A 556 -27.33 10.42 5.61
C GLU A 556 -27.60 9.62 6.90
N GLU A 557 -28.66 8.82 6.89
CA GLU A 557 -29.09 7.96 7.99
C GLU A 557 -28.71 6.51 7.69
N LEU A 558 -28.25 5.77 8.69
CA LEU A 558 -27.84 4.37 8.51
C LEU A 558 -28.99 3.38 8.81
N LEU A 559 -29.93 3.77 9.69
CA LEU A 559 -31.05 2.94 10.16
C LEU A 559 -32.32 3.78 10.25
N MET A 560 -33.47 3.11 10.15
CA MET A 560 -34.76 3.66 10.53
C MET A 560 -35.01 3.43 12.03
N ASP A 561 -35.74 4.35 12.68
CA ASP A 561 -36.10 4.23 14.09
C ASP A 561 -36.84 2.94 14.42
N GLU A 562 -37.63 2.41 13.47
CA GLU A 562 -38.44 1.19 13.58
C GLU A 562 -37.64 -0.11 13.45
N GLU A 563 -36.43 -0.05 12.86
CA GLU A 563 -35.65 -1.26 12.56
C GLU A 563 -34.89 -1.79 13.77
N GLY A 564 -34.72 -1.02 14.82
CA GLY A 564 -33.92 -1.38 15.99
C GLY A 564 -32.53 -1.85 15.62
N MET A 565 -31.64 -2.08 16.59
CA MET A 565 -30.29 -2.53 16.32
C MET A 565 -29.87 -3.61 17.29
N THR A 566 -29.32 -4.72 16.78
CA THR A 566 -28.73 -5.80 17.58
C THR A 566 -27.26 -5.98 17.17
N GLU A 567 -26.37 -6.15 18.15
CA GLU A 567 -24.96 -6.41 17.88
C GLU A 567 -24.74 -7.81 17.33
N THR A 568 -23.78 -7.95 16.41
CA THR A 568 -23.23 -9.24 15.96
C THR A 568 -21.91 -9.55 16.67
N PRO A 569 -21.33 -10.75 16.51
CA PRO A 569 -19.99 -11.04 17.02
C PRO A 569 -18.91 -10.07 16.53
N ASN A 570 -19.08 -9.45 15.37
CA ASN A 570 -18.23 -8.39 14.88
C ASN A 570 -18.88 -7.03 15.14
N LYS A 571 -18.30 -6.24 16.04
CA LYS A 571 -18.79 -4.89 16.43
C LYS A 571 -18.96 -3.89 15.28
N LEU A 572 -18.37 -4.19 14.11
CA LEU A 572 -18.49 -3.36 12.91
C LEU A 572 -19.67 -3.77 12.02
N ILE A 573 -20.40 -4.82 12.40
CA ILE A 573 -21.59 -5.32 11.70
C ILE A 573 -22.74 -5.34 12.67
N ASN A 574 -23.73 -4.51 12.46
CA ASN A 574 -24.95 -4.49 13.24
C ASN A 574 -26.07 -5.17 12.45
N LEU A 575 -27.10 -5.63 13.17
CA LEU A 575 -28.26 -6.30 12.61
C LEU A 575 -29.49 -5.42 12.82
N GLY A 576 -30.12 -4.99 11.71
CA GLY A 576 -31.45 -4.38 11.71
C GLY A 576 -32.54 -5.45 11.69
N HIS A 577 -33.61 -5.24 12.46
CA HIS A 577 -34.72 -6.20 12.47
C HIS A 577 -35.52 -6.12 11.16
N PRO A 578 -35.95 -7.27 10.63
CA PRO A 578 -36.82 -7.32 9.45
C PRO A 578 -38.14 -6.56 9.73
N ILE A 579 -38.58 -5.77 8.75
CA ILE A 579 -39.90 -5.17 8.77
C ILE A 579 -40.89 -6.12 8.13
N ASP A 580 -42.07 -6.23 8.70
CA ASP A 580 -43.12 -7.08 8.09
C ASP A 580 -43.54 -6.47 6.74
N VAL A 581 -43.47 -7.29 5.69
CA VAL A 581 -43.80 -6.92 4.33
C VAL A 581 -45.12 -7.54 3.95
N ASP A 582 -46.08 -6.73 3.54
CA ASP A 582 -47.32 -7.17 2.92
C ASP A 582 -47.01 -7.65 1.49
N GLU A 583 -47.02 -8.97 1.32
CA GLU A 583 -46.57 -9.61 0.10
C GLU A 583 -47.52 -9.34 -1.08
N GLU A 584 -48.85 -9.38 -0.84
CA GLU A 584 -49.82 -9.14 -1.91
C GLU A 584 -49.66 -7.72 -2.47
N LYS A 585 -49.51 -6.72 -1.60
CA LYS A 585 -49.25 -5.36 -2.03
C LYS A 585 -47.92 -5.25 -2.75
N LEU A 586 -46.87 -5.94 -2.27
CA LEU A 586 -45.56 -5.89 -2.92
C LEU A 586 -45.64 -6.46 -4.35
N TYR A 587 -46.24 -7.65 -4.53
CA TYR A 587 -46.35 -8.26 -5.86
C TYR A 587 -47.20 -7.41 -6.81
N TYR A 588 -48.32 -6.87 -6.35
CA TYR A 588 -49.12 -5.94 -7.14
C TYR A 588 -48.29 -4.69 -7.54
N ALA A 589 -47.55 -4.11 -6.60
CA ALA A 589 -46.70 -2.98 -6.85
C ALA A 589 -45.60 -3.30 -7.89
N LEU A 590 -44.99 -4.48 -7.86
CA LEU A 590 -44.00 -4.93 -8.85
C LEU A 590 -44.59 -4.99 -10.26
N GLN A 591 -45.81 -5.54 -10.41
CA GLN A 591 -46.50 -5.59 -11.72
C GLN A 591 -46.79 -4.19 -12.26
N VAL A 592 -47.30 -3.29 -11.41
CA VAL A 592 -47.59 -1.89 -11.81
C VAL A 592 -46.30 -1.19 -12.18
N MET A 593 -45.20 -1.37 -11.42
CA MET A 593 -43.91 -0.76 -11.75
C MET A 593 -43.31 -1.30 -13.06
N GLU A 594 -43.49 -2.58 -13.34
CA GLU A 594 -43.03 -3.21 -14.59
C GLU A 594 -43.74 -2.61 -15.80
N GLU A 595 -45.07 -2.53 -15.75
CA GLU A 595 -45.89 -1.95 -16.81
C GLU A 595 -45.59 -0.46 -17.02
N ALA A 596 -45.52 0.31 -15.93
CA ALA A 596 -45.17 1.73 -15.96
C ALA A 596 -43.79 2.00 -16.53
N ALA A 597 -42.79 1.18 -16.12
CA ALA A 597 -41.43 1.30 -16.61
C ALA A 597 -41.31 0.89 -18.08
N ALA A 598 -42.02 -0.14 -18.52
CA ALA A 598 -42.06 -0.56 -19.93
C ALA A 598 -42.64 0.58 -20.84
N ASN A 599 -43.63 1.29 -20.34
CA ASN A 599 -44.27 2.39 -21.04
C ASN A 599 -43.55 3.77 -20.89
N GLU A 600 -42.39 3.80 -20.23
CA GLU A 600 -41.59 5.02 -19.99
C GLU A 600 -42.37 6.15 -19.35
N THR A 601 -43.14 5.84 -18.28
CA THR A 601 -44.01 6.84 -17.64
C THR A 601 -43.22 7.98 -17.02
N ASP A 602 -43.72 9.21 -17.12
CA ASP A 602 -43.19 10.41 -16.47
C ASP A 602 -43.49 10.40 -14.95
N ASP A 603 -44.55 9.68 -14.52
CA ASP A 603 -45.04 9.65 -13.15
C ASP A 603 -44.35 8.58 -12.25
N MET A 604 -43.25 8.00 -12.69
CA MET A 604 -42.58 6.91 -11.96
C MET A 604 -42.20 7.31 -10.52
N ARG A 605 -41.81 8.55 -10.28
CA ARG A 605 -41.48 9.03 -8.92
C ARG A 605 -42.70 9.07 -8.01
N LEU A 606 -43.85 9.49 -8.54
CA LEU A 606 -45.13 9.49 -7.83
C LEU A 606 -45.60 8.08 -7.51
N LEU A 607 -45.49 7.17 -8.48
CA LEU A 607 -45.80 5.77 -8.28
C LEU A 607 -44.92 5.17 -7.17
N MET A 608 -43.61 5.46 -7.17
CA MET A 608 -42.71 5.02 -6.11
C MET A 608 -43.05 5.58 -4.74
N GLN A 609 -43.54 6.83 -4.66
CA GLN A 609 -43.99 7.43 -3.39
C GLN A 609 -45.21 6.68 -2.82
N SER A 610 -46.14 6.25 -3.67
CA SER A 610 -47.29 5.45 -3.22
C SER A 610 -46.93 4.07 -2.71
N ILE A 611 -45.82 3.48 -3.22
CA ILE A 611 -45.34 2.13 -2.86
C ILE A 611 -44.43 2.19 -1.64
N VAL A 612 -43.54 3.19 -1.58
CA VAL A 612 -42.55 3.37 -0.49
C VAL A 612 -43.01 4.57 0.35
N SER A 613 -43.76 4.33 1.40
CA SER A 613 -44.35 5.37 2.26
C SER A 613 -43.33 6.34 2.89
N THR A 614 -42.08 5.89 3.01
CA THR A 614 -40.96 6.70 3.54
C THR A 614 -40.22 7.50 2.45
N TYR A 615 -40.61 7.37 1.18
CA TYR A 615 -40.03 8.13 0.09
C TYR A 615 -40.76 9.49 -0.01
N HIS A 616 -40.00 10.58 0.15
CA HIS A 616 -40.57 11.95 0.09
C HIS A 616 -39.94 12.74 -1.06
N ILE A 617 -40.76 13.16 -1.99
CA ILE A 617 -40.40 14.09 -3.07
C ILE A 617 -40.42 15.52 -2.48
N LYS A 618 -39.42 16.37 -2.78
CA LYS A 618 -39.35 17.71 -2.27
C LYS A 618 -40.55 18.57 -2.78
N ALA A 619 -41.08 19.44 -1.92
CA ALA A 619 -42.33 20.16 -2.08
C ALA A 619 -42.44 21.11 -3.32
N GLU A 620 -41.34 21.47 -3.97
CA GLU A 620 -41.36 22.28 -5.20
C GLU A 620 -41.95 21.53 -6.41
N GLU A 621 -41.96 20.19 -6.38
CA GLU A 621 -42.59 19.32 -7.40
C GLU A 621 -43.97 18.82 -6.95
N ASN A 622 -44.44 19.14 -5.73
CA ASN A 622 -45.67 18.59 -5.13
C ASN A 622 -46.97 19.27 -5.60
N GLN A 623 -46.94 20.41 -6.26
CA GLN A 623 -48.21 21.04 -6.74
C GLN A 623 -48.91 20.21 -7.82
N GLU A 624 -48.20 19.37 -8.56
CA GLU A 624 -48.81 18.41 -9.50
C GLU A 624 -49.30 17.12 -8.82
N CYS A 625 -48.73 16.78 -7.64
CA CYS A 625 -49.02 15.54 -6.91
C CYS A 625 -50.43 15.45 -6.30
N GLU A 626 -50.97 16.58 -5.78
CA GLU A 626 -52.29 16.56 -5.11
C GLU A 626 -53.44 16.25 -6.07
N ASN A 627 -53.24 16.48 -7.35
CA ASN A 627 -54.29 16.19 -8.37
C ASN A 627 -54.34 14.71 -8.77
N LEU A 628 -53.23 13.99 -8.72
CA LEU A 628 -53.15 12.55 -9.08
C LEU A 628 -53.60 11.62 -7.94
N GLN A 629 -53.41 11.96 -6.67
CA GLN A 629 -53.92 11.18 -5.52
C GLN A 629 -55.45 11.10 -5.46
N LYS A 630 -56.16 11.97 -6.22
CA LYS A 630 -57.63 11.94 -6.32
C LYS A 630 -58.15 11.00 -7.43
N VAL A 631 -57.29 10.42 -8.24
CA VAL A 631 -57.64 9.61 -9.40
C VAL A 631 -57.29 8.12 -9.18
N ILE A 632 -56.48 7.79 -8.17
CA ILE A 632 -56.17 6.44 -7.68
C ILE A 632 -56.91 6.22 -6.35
#